data_e21e8fcc55c372f56902e7101c582d27
#
_entry.id   e21e8fcc55c372f56902e7101c582d27
#
_cell.length_a   1.000
_cell.length_b   1.000
_cell.length_c   1.000
_cell.angle_alpha   90.00
_cell.angle_beta   90.00
_cell.angle_gamma   90.00
#
_symmetry.space_group_name_H-M   'P 1'
#
loop_
_entity.id
_entity.type
_entity.pdbx_description
1 polymer ?
#
loop_
_entity_poly.entity_id
_entity_poly.type
_entity_poly.pdbx_seq_one_letter_code
_entity_poly.pdbx_strand_id
1 'polypeptide(L)'
;MRKTKHSWAAFVGGGYKKVEKMAGENARILPKATHEERKKQDVKRKGTLKTLAGKLLKTVVGGKEMVEKVGAEDVTGNLLKRPTSRKGVERGMPAEETICRFIEQGKFLEACEQIHNLEHSGNDGMKKSESLYVLLAEQMWTVVGEALGGSDRMLLEPLQSVGESLKWEKQRKAERLGNGLEMESVSTWSPNFWRKDLEEKLMQYMTAQIPLLGSSANTDETALKQHLNHLETAFLPSLEHRSDIFKEAGLLITYARCCHASLCSHLATLTDSNCFSFSQSLLIYEWSIKMYKRYACVRPGHIPQHSLSLGAQCLVWILLKTEEKLLAIARKEVGEALKEAFDIGKPPCADAAVIEILTEKTEAARRVSESLSEKVEAECLEECLRFLESYEDEVRSFLQLDGCLKICSSLQILENCCLLRTVWHKLTYICSVSTEHNIKVNGFLHRMEDDIMEHFLQTITSKVKGTLKDHFKKCDSGFDHILESLNQSFLTFGKKKTDIYEALIKAVNAIIITEYMQALLTTPRKPSAMQRRRIVNKIEEDHRMMQTIFKECLGPAAGSLKDPIKAILELIQTSDAEGMKIALLPILKEFPDFRKEHLSAVLDIKDVLSREDKAALLKTFHDNCRESETEANLLFADIEVKPRKYGLSGCLCC
;
A
#
# COMPACT_ATOMS: atom_id res chain seq x y z
N MET A 1 -23.53 6.27 -39.62
CA MET A 1 -23.22 6.23 -38.18
C MET A 1 -21.99 5.35 -37.86
N ARG A 2 -20.86 5.54 -38.49
CA ARG A 2 -19.62 4.75 -38.25
C ARG A 2 -18.32 5.56 -38.35
N LYS A 3 -18.34 6.91 -38.18
CA LYS A 3 -17.14 7.76 -38.29
C LYS A 3 -16.84 8.66 -37.07
N THR A 4 -17.52 8.50 -35.96
CA THR A 4 -17.34 9.35 -34.76
C THR A 4 -16.60 8.65 -33.61
N LYS A 5 -16.18 7.38 -33.74
CA LYS A 5 -15.48 6.66 -32.66
C LYS A 5 -13.97 6.95 -32.54
N HIS A 6 -13.32 7.48 -33.57
CA HIS A 6 -11.88 7.72 -33.55
C HIS A 6 -11.43 9.11 -33.05
N SER A 7 -12.34 10.07 -32.94
CA SER A 7 -12.01 11.42 -32.43
C SER A 7 -11.97 11.49 -30.90
N TRP A 8 -12.61 10.54 -30.23
CA TRP A 8 -12.79 10.56 -28.77
C TRP A 8 -11.57 10.06 -27.98
N ALA A 9 -10.88 9.05 -28.50
CA ALA A 9 -9.65 8.53 -27.89
C ALA A 9 -8.50 9.54 -27.89
N ALA A 10 -8.47 10.43 -28.89
CA ALA A 10 -7.45 11.49 -29.02
C ALA A 10 -7.67 12.65 -28.03
N PHE A 11 -8.92 12.94 -27.65
CA PHE A 11 -9.24 14.07 -26.76
C PHE A 11 -9.05 13.69 -25.28
N VAL A 12 -9.41 12.48 -24.89
CA VAL A 12 -9.16 11.94 -23.55
C VAL A 12 -7.67 11.66 -23.32
N GLY A 13 -6.96 11.19 -24.37
CA GLY A 13 -5.51 10.97 -24.32
C GLY A 13 -4.68 12.26 -24.29
N GLY A 14 -5.18 13.37 -24.85
CA GLY A 14 -4.44 14.65 -24.91
C GLY A 14 -4.43 15.40 -23.58
N GLY A 15 -5.52 15.38 -22.83
CA GLY A 15 -5.60 15.99 -21.50
C GLY A 15 -4.82 15.19 -20.45
N TYR A 16 -4.90 13.89 -20.51
CA TYR A 16 -4.17 12.97 -19.62
C TYR A 16 -2.65 13.05 -19.83
N LYS A 17 -2.17 13.07 -21.08
CA LYS A 17 -0.74 13.19 -21.39
C LYS A 17 -0.12 14.49 -20.88
N LYS A 18 -0.90 15.57 -20.75
CA LYS A 18 -0.40 16.84 -20.22
C LYS A 18 -0.27 16.82 -18.69
N VAL A 19 -1.13 16.10 -18.00
CA VAL A 19 -1.05 15.89 -16.54
C VAL A 19 0.02 14.85 -16.18
N GLU A 20 0.14 13.77 -16.97
CA GLU A 20 1.22 12.79 -16.83
C GLU A 20 2.60 13.40 -17.15
N LYS A 21 2.70 14.29 -18.12
CA LYS A 21 3.96 14.96 -18.45
C LYS A 21 4.43 15.87 -17.31
N MET A 22 3.51 16.53 -16.60
CA MET A 22 3.86 17.32 -15.41
C MET A 22 4.19 16.46 -14.18
N ALA A 23 3.64 15.25 -14.09
CA ALA A 23 4.01 14.27 -13.07
C ALA A 23 5.31 13.52 -13.39
N GLY A 24 5.58 13.23 -14.68
CA GLY A 24 6.75 12.51 -15.15
C GLY A 24 8.04 13.33 -15.19
N GLU A 25 7.97 14.63 -15.44
CA GLU A 25 9.15 15.51 -15.42
C GLU A 25 9.71 15.76 -14.01
N ASN A 26 8.87 15.62 -12.97
CA ASN A 26 9.31 15.69 -11.57
C ASN A 26 9.90 14.37 -11.04
N ALA A 27 9.77 13.25 -11.76
CA ALA A 27 10.28 11.95 -11.34
C ALA A 27 11.71 11.63 -11.87
N ARG A 28 12.26 12.43 -12.78
CA ARG A 28 13.55 12.13 -13.46
C ARG A 28 14.80 12.74 -12.86
N ILE A 29 14.70 13.53 -11.78
CA ILE A 29 15.87 14.15 -11.16
C ILE A 29 15.85 13.90 -9.65
N LEU A 30 16.30 12.71 -9.21
CA LEU A 30 16.69 12.50 -7.81
C LEU A 30 17.76 11.40 -7.69
N PRO A 31 18.89 11.68 -7.01
CA PRO A 31 19.89 10.70 -6.67
C PRO A 31 19.40 9.78 -5.54
N LYS A 32 20.01 8.60 -5.41
CA LYS A 32 19.68 7.58 -4.39
C LYS A 32 19.83 8.16 -2.97
N ALA A 33 18.67 8.39 -2.31
CA ALA A 33 18.61 8.88 -0.95
C ALA A 33 18.45 7.74 0.06
N THR A 34 19.00 7.91 1.26
CA THR A 34 18.91 6.99 2.40
C THR A 34 17.50 6.95 3.00
N HIS A 35 17.20 5.92 3.81
CA HIS A 35 15.87 5.68 4.41
C HIS A 35 15.34 6.88 5.23
N GLU A 36 16.23 7.68 5.83
CA GLU A 36 15.85 8.87 6.59
C GLU A 36 15.45 10.05 5.70
N GLU A 37 16.05 10.16 4.52
CA GLU A 37 15.69 11.17 3.53
C GLU A 37 14.36 10.85 2.86
N ARG A 38 14.00 9.56 2.69
CA ARG A 38 12.67 9.14 2.19
C ARG A 38 11.55 9.54 3.16
N LYS A 39 11.72 9.34 4.47
CA LYS A 39 10.74 9.81 5.46
C LYS A 39 10.56 11.33 5.45
N LYS A 40 11.63 12.10 5.26
CA LYS A 40 11.57 13.56 5.12
C LYS A 40 10.92 13.99 3.80
N GLN A 41 11.06 13.21 2.73
CA GLN A 41 10.42 13.47 1.43
C GLN A 41 8.93 13.15 1.44
N ASP A 42 8.49 12.07 2.12
CA ASP A 42 7.07 11.75 2.27
C ASP A 42 6.33 12.80 3.11
N VAL A 43 6.96 13.34 4.15
CA VAL A 43 6.44 14.47 4.92
C VAL A 43 6.37 15.74 4.05
N LYS A 44 7.36 15.97 3.19
CA LYS A 44 7.36 17.10 2.25
C LYS A 44 6.33 16.93 1.13
N ARG A 45 6.14 15.71 0.59
CA ARG A 45 5.09 15.40 -0.40
C ARG A 45 3.69 15.58 0.20
N LYS A 46 3.44 15.11 1.42
CA LYS A 46 2.18 15.36 2.15
C LYS A 46 1.96 16.84 2.44
N GLY A 47 3.01 17.60 2.70
CA GLY A 47 2.97 19.05 2.85
C GLY A 47 2.63 19.77 1.54
N THR A 48 3.20 19.34 0.43
CA THR A 48 2.97 19.97 -0.90
C THR A 48 1.58 19.67 -1.45
N LEU A 49 1.06 18.45 -1.25
CA LEU A 49 -0.32 18.08 -1.62
C LEU A 49 -1.36 18.81 -0.76
N LYS A 50 -1.14 18.93 0.57
CA LYS A 50 -1.97 19.77 1.44
C LYS A 50 -1.92 21.26 1.03
N THR A 51 -0.79 21.74 0.56
CA THR A 51 -0.62 23.14 0.12
C THR A 51 -1.29 23.36 -1.24
N LEU A 52 -1.29 22.38 -2.15
CA LEU A 52 -2.02 22.43 -3.43
C LEU A 52 -3.53 22.30 -3.22
N ALA A 53 -3.99 21.38 -2.39
CA ALA A 53 -5.40 21.26 -2.04
C ALA A 53 -5.89 22.51 -1.28
N GLY A 54 -5.09 23.02 -0.34
CA GLY A 54 -5.40 24.28 0.36
C GLY A 54 -5.37 25.52 -0.54
N LYS A 55 -4.54 25.53 -1.58
CA LYS A 55 -4.54 26.60 -2.59
C LYS A 55 -5.74 26.48 -3.54
N LEU A 56 -6.13 25.27 -3.96
CA LEU A 56 -7.33 25.03 -4.75
C LEU A 56 -8.60 25.34 -3.95
N LEU A 57 -8.67 24.95 -2.67
CA LEU A 57 -9.78 25.33 -1.80
C LEU A 57 -9.86 26.85 -1.58
N LYS A 58 -8.73 27.55 -1.41
CA LYS A 58 -8.68 29.01 -1.32
C LYS A 58 -9.04 29.68 -2.65
N THR A 59 -8.79 29.05 -3.80
CA THR A 59 -9.18 29.57 -5.12
C THR A 59 -10.68 29.35 -5.39
N VAL A 60 -11.26 28.27 -4.83
CA VAL A 60 -12.69 27.95 -4.97
C VAL A 60 -13.54 28.70 -3.93
N VAL A 61 -13.02 28.92 -2.72
CA VAL A 61 -13.75 29.57 -1.62
C VAL A 61 -13.32 31.03 -1.41
N GLY A 62 -12.09 31.38 -1.77
CA GLY A 62 -11.53 32.71 -1.66
C GLY A 62 -11.26 33.31 -3.04
N GLY A 63 -12.27 34.01 -3.61
CA GLY A 63 -12.12 34.71 -4.89
C GLY A 63 -10.99 35.72 -4.83
N LYS A 64 -9.79 35.35 -5.31
CA LYS A 64 -8.83 36.33 -5.81
C LYS A 64 -9.15 36.56 -7.27
N GLU A 65 -9.65 37.76 -7.55
CA GLU A 65 -9.85 38.27 -8.88
C GLU A 65 -8.58 38.09 -9.72
N MET A 66 -8.66 37.28 -10.76
CA MET A 66 -7.74 37.40 -11.89
C MET A 66 -8.22 38.55 -12.72
N VAL A 67 -7.51 39.66 -12.65
CA VAL A 67 -7.68 40.79 -13.55
C VAL A 67 -7.21 40.36 -14.94
N GLU A 68 -8.14 39.99 -15.79
CA GLU A 68 -7.90 39.81 -17.21
C GLU A 68 -7.90 41.18 -17.87
N LYS A 69 -6.76 41.61 -18.37
CA LYS A 69 -6.64 42.76 -19.30
C LYS A 69 -7.31 42.36 -20.62
N VAL A 70 -8.54 42.75 -20.78
CA VAL A 70 -9.16 42.81 -22.12
C VAL A 70 -8.90 44.18 -22.71
N GLY A 71 -8.33 44.19 -23.90
CA GLY A 71 -7.95 45.38 -24.63
C GLY A 71 -9.12 46.31 -24.89
N ALA A 72 -8.81 47.58 -24.77
CA ALA A 72 -9.69 48.69 -25.14
C ALA A 72 -9.91 48.64 -26.66
N GLU A 73 -11.12 48.43 -27.10
CA GLU A 73 -11.57 48.91 -28.40
C GLU A 73 -12.57 50.06 -28.19
N ASP A 74 -12.17 51.14 -28.74
CA ASP A 74 -12.79 52.43 -28.83
C ASP A 74 -14.16 52.36 -29.55
N VAL A 75 -15.24 52.73 -28.88
CA VAL A 75 -16.46 53.17 -29.56
C VAL A 75 -16.90 54.50 -28.98
N THR A 76 -16.44 55.53 -29.66
CA THR A 76 -16.94 56.92 -29.57
C THR A 76 -18.39 56.98 -30.02
N GLY A 77 -19.18 57.66 -29.20
CA GLY A 77 -20.26 58.56 -29.75
C GLY A 77 -21.68 58.04 -29.63
N ASN A 78 -22.37 58.48 -28.60
CA ASN A 78 -23.53 59.35 -28.88
C ASN A 78 -24.02 60.07 -27.62
N LEU A 79 -23.81 61.33 -27.61
CA LEU A 79 -24.48 62.27 -26.73
C LEU A 79 -25.99 62.20 -26.97
N LEU A 80 -26.76 61.80 -25.98
CA LEU A 80 -28.19 62.13 -25.94
C LEU A 80 -28.45 63.20 -24.92
N LYS A 81 -28.96 64.25 -25.49
CA LYS A 81 -29.37 65.52 -24.90
C LYS A 81 -30.33 65.31 -23.72
N ARG A 82 -30.04 66.02 -22.63
CA ARG A 82 -30.97 66.31 -21.54
C ARG A 82 -32.22 67.05 -22.09
N PRO A 83 -33.42 66.66 -21.71
CA PRO A 83 -34.56 67.54 -21.77
C PRO A 83 -34.63 68.40 -20.51
N THR A 84 -34.58 69.70 -20.71
CA THR A 84 -34.81 70.64 -19.65
C THR A 84 -36.28 70.65 -19.22
N SER A 85 -36.46 70.47 -17.92
CA SER A 85 -37.43 71.04 -17.01
C SER A 85 -38.67 71.77 -17.56
N ARG A 86 -39.81 71.29 -17.11
CA ARG A 86 -40.89 72.18 -16.70
C ARG A 86 -41.43 71.82 -15.35
N LYS A 87 -41.37 72.76 -14.43
CA LYS A 87 -41.89 72.77 -13.07
C LYS A 87 -43.39 72.45 -13.07
N GLY A 88 -43.80 71.32 -12.51
CA GLY A 88 -45.09 71.10 -11.89
C GLY A 88 -44.85 70.86 -10.41
N VAL A 89 -45.41 71.73 -9.57
CA VAL A 89 -45.38 71.59 -8.10
C VAL A 89 -46.35 70.49 -7.73
N GLU A 90 -45.90 69.27 -7.72
CA GLU A 90 -46.52 68.19 -6.95
C GLU A 90 -45.90 68.19 -5.55
N ARG A 91 -46.71 68.15 -4.50
CA ARG A 91 -46.29 67.97 -3.11
C ARG A 91 -45.51 66.62 -3.03
N GLY A 92 -44.20 66.74 -2.96
CA GLY A 92 -43.30 65.59 -2.93
C GLY A 92 -43.58 64.75 -1.72
N MET A 93 -43.85 63.46 -1.98
CA MET A 93 -43.78 62.44 -0.95
C MET A 93 -42.38 62.48 -0.32
N PRO A 94 -42.26 62.16 1.00
CA PRO A 94 -40.94 62.05 1.62
C PRO A 94 -40.05 61.12 0.83
N ALA A 95 -38.80 61.45 0.64
CA ALA A 95 -37.85 60.66 -0.13
C ALA A 95 -37.78 59.20 0.36
N GLU A 96 -37.89 58.97 1.65
CA GLU A 96 -37.93 57.66 2.31
C GLU A 96 -39.13 56.81 1.88
N GLU A 97 -40.31 57.39 1.78
CA GLU A 97 -41.53 56.71 1.35
C GLU A 97 -41.45 56.28 -0.13
N THR A 98 -40.78 57.07 -0.95
CA THR A 98 -40.51 56.74 -2.35
C THR A 98 -39.52 55.58 -2.47
N ILE A 99 -38.47 55.56 -1.63
CA ILE A 99 -37.49 54.45 -1.56
C ILE A 99 -38.17 53.16 -1.11
N CYS A 100 -38.98 53.20 -0.03
CA CYS A 100 -39.72 52.04 0.44
C CYS A 100 -40.64 51.47 -0.65
N ARG A 101 -41.30 52.30 -1.43
CA ARG A 101 -42.13 51.88 -2.56
C ARG A 101 -41.33 51.19 -3.67
N PHE A 102 -40.12 51.67 -4.00
CA PHE A 102 -39.25 50.97 -4.94
C PHE A 102 -38.82 49.62 -4.42
N ILE A 103 -38.49 49.49 -3.14
CA ILE A 103 -38.14 48.24 -2.50
C ILE A 103 -39.32 47.23 -2.57
N GLU A 104 -40.55 47.69 -2.22
CA GLU A 104 -41.77 46.88 -2.28
C GLU A 104 -42.12 46.40 -3.69
N GLN A 105 -41.80 47.24 -4.71
CA GLN A 105 -42.01 46.92 -6.13
C GLN A 105 -40.90 46.03 -6.72
N GLY A 106 -39.89 45.65 -5.98
CA GLY A 106 -38.72 44.88 -6.47
C GLY A 106 -37.78 45.66 -7.36
N LYS A 107 -37.87 47.02 -7.36
CA LYS A 107 -36.99 47.94 -8.12
C LYS A 107 -35.77 48.31 -7.28
N PHE A 108 -34.90 47.32 -7.04
CA PHE A 108 -33.81 47.46 -6.08
C PHE A 108 -32.68 48.37 -6.54
N LEU A 109 -32.42 48.44 -7.88
CA LEU A 109 -31.41 49.34 -8.44
C LEU A 109 -31.80 50.80 -8.22
N GLU A 110 -33.06 51.17 -8.56
CA GLU A 110 -33.60 52.51 -8.35
C GLU A 110 -33.59 52.89 -6.87
N ALA A 111 -33.91 51.92 -6.00
CA ALA A 111 -33.80 52.14 -4.55
C ALA A 111 -32.34 52.44 -4.13
N CYS A 112 -31.35 51.68 -4.65
CA CYS A 112 -29.91 51.91 -4.39
C CYS A 112 -29.50 53.33 -4.76
N GLU A 113 -29.91 53.81 -5.94
CA GLU A 113 -29.58 55.15 -6.44
C GLU A 113 -30.21 56.26 -5.60
N GLN A 114 -31.45 56.07 -5.17
CA GLN A 114 -32.15 57.02 -4.31
C GLN A 114 -31.58 57.06 -2.88
N ILE A 115 -31.26 55.91 -2.30
CA ILE A 115 -30.61 55.86 -0.98
C ILE A 115 -29.24 56.53 -1.04
N HIS A 116 -28.47 56.31 -2.11
CA HIS A 116 -27.18 56.96 -2.30
C HIS A 116 -27.30 58.50 -2.43
N ASN A 117 -28.34 58.99 -3.12
CA ASN A 117 -28.61 60.43 -3.20
C ASN A 117 -28.99 61.00 -1.82
N LEU A 118 -29.70 60.20 -0.99
CA LEU A 118 -30.07 60.58 0.38
C LEU A 118 -28.86 60.71 1.28
N GLU A 119 -27.85 59.82 1.14
CA GLU A 119 -26.58 59.87 1.90
C GLU A 119 -25.89 61.23 1.79
N HIS A 120 -25.98 61.87 0.62
CA HIS A 120 -25.33 63.12 0.36
C HIS A 120 -26.15 64.36 0.77
N SER A 121 -27.35 64.17 1.35
CA SER A 121 -28.29 65.25 1.68
C SER A 121 -28.16 65.83 3.10
N GLY A 122 -27.12 65.42 3.89
CA GLY A 122 -26.86 65.99 5.23
C GLY A 122 -26.60 64.95 6.32
N ASN A 123 -26.25 65.41 7.55
CA ASN A 123 -25.82 64.54 8.66
C ASN A 123 -26.86 63.51 9.14
N ASP A 124 -28.16 63.76 8.93
CA ASP A 124 -29.24 62.84 9.29
C ASP A 124 -29.50 61.80 8.21
N GLY A 125 -29.06 62.05 6.98
CA GLY A 125 -29.20 61.17 5.82
C GLY A 125 -28.41 59.86 5.99
N MET A 126 -27.30 59.89 6.69
CA MET A 126 -26.39 58.76 6.84
C MET A 126 -26.94 57.65 7.74
N LYS A 127 -27.62 57.96 8.85
CA LYS A 127 -28.27 56.95 9.73
C LYS A 127 -29.52 56.38 9.08
N LYS A 128 -30.23 57.16 8.28
CA LYS A 128 -31.43 56.74 7.57
C LYS A 128 -31.10 55.85 6.38
N SER A 129 -30.01 56.14 5.67
CA SER A 129 -29.55 55.31 4.56
C SER A 129 -29.13 53.93 5.00
N GLU A 130 -28.50 53.77 6.20
CA GLU A 130 -28.13 52.49 6.77
C GLU A 130 -29.35 51.59 6.95
N SER A 131 -30.40 52.06 7.60
CA SER A 131 -31.60 51.26 7.82
C SER A 131 -32.33 50.92 6.50
N LEU A 132 -32.30 51.80 5.52
CA LEU A 132 -32.89 51.57 4.19
C LEU A 132 -32.09 50.54 3.37
N TYR A 133 -30.77 50.52 3.46
CA TYR A 133 -29.95 49.46 2.83
C TYR A 133 -30.14 48.10 3.50
N VAL A 134 -30.35 48.03 4.82
CA VAL A 134 -30.69 46.79 5.49
C VAL A 134 -32.03 46.26 4.99
N LEU A 135 -33.05 47.10 4.97
CA LEU A 135 -34.38 46.75 4.45
C LEU A 135 -34.31 46.28 2.98
N LEU A 136 -33.56 46.98 2.16
CA LEU A 136 -33.32 46.64 0.75
C LEU A 136 -32.68 45.26 0.62
N ALA A 137 -31.62 45.00 1.39
CA ALA A 137 -30.94 43.70 1.39
C ALA A 137 -31.87 42.57 1.82
N GLU A 138 -32.66 42.74 2.87
CA GLU A 138 -33.64 41.75 3.33
C GLU A 138 -34.66 41.40 2.23
N GLN A 139 -35.17 42.39 1.53
CA GLN A 139 -36.11 42.15 0.41
C GLN A 139 -35.43 41.51 -0.80
N MET A 140 -34.20 41.91 -1.16
CA MET A 140 -33.41 41.24 -2.18
C MET A 140 -33.23 39.75 -1.87
N TRP A 141 -32.90 39.41 -0.62
CA TRP A 141 -32.72 38.00 -0.21
C TRP A 141 -34.03 37.22 -0.16
N THR A 142 -35.17 37.87 0.13
CA THR A 142 -36.50 37.27 0.04
C THR A 142 -36.81 36.89 -1.41
N VAL A 143 -36.62 37.79 -2.38
CA VAL A 143 -36.79 37.51 -3.81
C VAL A 143 -35.89 36.36 -4.29
N VAL A 144 -34.62 36.33 -3.87
CA VAL A 144 -33.70 35.22 -4.18
C VAL A 144 -34.22 33.92 -3.59
N GLY A 145 -34.70 33.91 -2.34
CA GLY A 145 -35.26 32.75 -1.68
C GLY A 145 -36.52 32.22 -2.39
N GLU A 146 -37.42 33.09 -2.83
CA GLU A 146 -38.62 32.74 -3.59
C GLU A 146 -38.26 32.17 -4.97
N ALA A 147 -37.30 32.78 -5.69
CA ALA A 147 -36.79 32.26 -6.95
C ALA A 147 -36.12 30.89 -6.83
N LEU A 148 -35.53 30.58 -5.67
CA LEU A 148 -35.01 29.23 -5.33
C LEU A 148 -36.14 28.24 -5.01
N GLY A 149 -37.25 28.68 -4.44
CA GLY A 149 -38.42 27.87 -4.09
C GLY A 149 -39.29 27.46 -5.29
N GLY A 150 -39.31 28.27 -6.35
CA GLY A 150 -40.17 28.09 -7.52
C GLY A 150 -39.63 28.75 -8.79
N SER A 151 -40.26 28.44 -9.93
CA SER A 151 -39.91 29.05 -11.23
C SER A 151 -40.97 30.07 -11.65
N ASP A 152 -41.42 30.93 -10.73
CA ASP A 152 -42.40 31.94 -11.04
C ASP A 152 -41.76 33.07 -11.88
N ARG A 153 -42.24 33.27 -13.11
CA ARG A 153 -41.76 34.31 -14.01
C ARG A 153 -42.01 35.71 -13.50
N MET A 154 -42.94 35.88 -12.55
CA MET A 154 -43.17 37.21 -11.91
C MET A 154 -41.98 37.68 -11.08
N LEU A 155 -41.11 36.75 -10.69
CA LEU A 155 -39.87 37.05 -9.94
C LEU A 155 -38.70 37.49 -10.85
N LEU A 156 -38.85 37.42 -12.18
CA LEU A 156 -37.76 37.69 -13.11
C LEU A 156 -37.29 39.14 -13.03
N GLU A 157 -38.21 40.11 -13.12
CA GLU A 157 -37.85 41.54 -13.04
C GLU A 157 -37.22 41.93 -11.69
N PRO A 158 -37.78 41.53 -10.53
CA PRO A 158 -37.14 41.77 -9.24
C PRO A 158 -35.74 41.08 -9.13
N LEU A 159 -35.58 39.87 -9.65
CA LEU A 159 -34.30 39.13 -9.61
C LEU A 159 -33.26 39.77 -10.55
N GLN A 160 -33.67 40.32 -11.70
CA GLN A 160 -32.80 41.10 -12.56
C GLN A 160 -32.31 42.37 -11.83
N SER A 161 -33.24 43.06 -11.12
CA SER A 161 -32.89 44.24 -10.32
C SER A 161 -31.91 43.88 -9.18
N VAL A 162 -31.99 42.69 -8.56
CA VAL A 162 -30.95 42.20 -7.65
C VAL A 162 -29.60 42.10 -8.36
N GLY A 163 -29.56 41.50 -9.57
CA GLY A 163 -28.33 41.35 -10.34
C GLY A 163 -27.68 42.68 -10.69
N GLU A 164 -28.51 43.71 -11.02
CA GLU A 164 -28.06 45.07 -11.31
C GLU A 164 -27.57 45.80 -10.05
N SER A 165 -28.25 45.64 -8.93
CA SER A 165 -27.83 46.18 -7.63
C SER A 165 -26.46 45.67 -7.20
N LEU A 166 -26.15 44.38 -7.43
CA LEU A 166 -24.83 43.81 -7.19
C LEU A 166 -23.73 44.36 -8.12
N LYS A 167 -24.09 44.70 -9.37
CA LYS A 167 -23.15 45.37 -10.27
C LYS A 167 -22.90 46.81 -9.80
N TRP A 168 -23.96 47.50 -9.36
CA TRP A 168 -23.88 48.85 -8.78
C TRP A 168 -22.98 48.84 -7.52
N GLU A 169 -23.15 47.90 -6.59
CA GLU A 169 -22.26 47.74 -5.42
C GLU A 169 -20.79 47.60 -5.84
N LYS A 170 -20.52 46.72 -6.81
CA LYS A 170 -19.16 46.49 -7.32
C LYS A 170 -18.56 47.78 -7.94
N GLN A 171 -19.34 48.52 -8.72
CA GLN A 171 -18.90 49.77 -9.34
C GLN A 171 -18.59 50.81 -8.27
N ARG A 172 -19.46 50.99 -7.28
CA ARG A 172 -19.25 51.93 -6.17
C ARG A 172 -18.01 51.58 -5.35
N LYS A 173 -17.78 50.31 -5.11
CA LYS A 173 -16.56 49.87 -4.43
C LYS A 173 -15.29 50.22 -5.24
N ALA A 174 -15.32 50.05 -6.55
CA ALA A 174 -14.21 50.41 -7.44
C ALA A 174 -13.94 51.91 -7.45
N GLU A 175 -14.99 52.75 -7.51
CA GLU A 175 -14.90 54.22 -7.46
C GLU A 175 -14.28 54.73 -6.15
N ARG A 176 -14.64 54.09 -4.99
CA ARG A 176 -14.06 54.43 -3.68
C ARG A 176 -12.57 54.09 -3.61
N LEU A 177 -12.17 52.94 -4.13
CA LEU A 177 -10.77 52.51 -4.17
C LEU A 177 -9.92 53.35 -5.12
N GLY A 178 -10.51 53.83 -6.24
CA GLY A 178 -9.81 54.68 -7.23
C GLY A 178 -9.56 56.12 -6.74
N ASN A 179 -10.35 56.62 -5.79
CA ASN A 179 -10.25 57.98 -5.27
C ASN A 179 -9.28 58.13 -4.07
N GLY A 180 -8.51 57.10 -3.71
CA GLY A 180 -7.44 57.18 -2.71
C GLY A 180 -7.89 57.53 -1.28
N LEU A 181 -9.18 57.42 -0.97
CA LEU A 181 -9.71 57.58 0.37
C LEU A 181 -9.30 56.39 1.21
N GLU A 182 -8.31 56.60 2.08
CA GLU A 182 -7.84 55.63 3.05
C GLU A 182 -9.02 55.12 3.91
N MET A 183 -9.00 53.84 4.19
CA MET A 183 -10.08 53.06 4.80
C MET A 183 -10.44 53.46 6.25
N GLU A 184 -9.81 54.49 6.82
CA GLU A 184 -9.96 54.82 8.25
C GLU A 184 -11.02 55.91 8.57
N SER A 185 -11.60 56.60 7.58
CA SER A 185 -12.56 57.68 7.86
C SER A 185 -13.96 57.52 7.26
N VAL A 186 -14.25 56.34 6.69
CA VAL A 186 -15.58 56.09 6.10
C VAL A 186 -16.47 55.43 7.17
N SER A 187 -17.65 56.05 7.40
CA SER A 187 -18.69 55.52 8.26
C SER A 187 -18.81 54.00 8.11
N THR A 188 -18.86 53.33 9.24
CA THR A 188 -18.77 51.88 9.44
C THR A 188 -19.80 51.05 8.67
N TRP A 189 -20.69 51.68 7.90
CA TRP A 189 -21.75 51.04 7.17
C TRP A 189 -21.77 51.44 5.68
N SER A 190 -21.61 50.43 4.82
CA SER A 190 -21.89 50.57 3.37
C SER A 190 -22.17 49.16 2.81
N PRO A 191 -22.94 49.02 1.73
CA PRO A 191 -23.20 47.70 1.13
C PRO A 191 -21.94 47.16 0.46
N ASN A 192 -21.07 46.51 1.28
CA ASN A 192 -19.77 46.04 0.80
C ASN A 192 -19.71 44.53 0.58
N PHE A 193 -20.76 43.79 0.95
CA PHE A 193 -20.73 42.33 1.03
C PHE A 193 -21.95 41.63 0.42
N TRP A 194 -22.82 42.32 -0.29
CA TRP A 194 -24.05 41.72 -0.84
C TRP A 194 -23.78 40.53 -1.75
N ARG A 195 -22.70 40.59 -2.53
CA ARG A 195 -22.30 39.46 -3.35
C ARG A 195 -21.92 38.24 -2.49
N LYS A 196 -21.23 38.43 -1.38
CA LYS A 196 -20.87 37.38 -0.43
C LYS A 196 -22.11 36.85 0.25
N ASP A 197 -23.02 37.72 0.65
CA ASP A 197 -24.27 37.34 1.30
C ASP A 197 -25.14 36.52 0.34
N LEU A 198 -25.21 36.89 -0.94
CA LEU A 198 -25.87 36.08 -1.98
C LEU A 198 -25.23 34.70 -2.09
N GLU A 199 -23.92 34.61 -2.19
CA GLU A 199 -23.19 33.35 -2.29
C GLU A 199 -23.48 32.48 -1.04
N GLU A 200 -23.49 33.05 0.14
CA GLU A 200 -23.80 32.37 1.39
C GLU A 200 -25.26 31.85 1.43
N LYS A 201 -26.23 32.68 1.04
CA LYS A 201 -27.64 32.29 0.94
C LYS A 201 -27.86 31.16 -0.07
N LEU A 202 -27.24 31.26 -1.25
CA LEU A 202 -27.28 30.21 -2.27
C LEU A 202 -26.66 28.90 -1.74
N MET A 203 -25.50 28.99 -1.09
CA MET A 203 -24.85 27.82 -0.51
C MET A 203 -25.69 27.13 0.58
N GLN A 204 -26.28 27.91 1.48
CA GLN A 204 -27.18 27.41 2.52
C GLN A 204 -28.38 26.69 1.91
N TYR A 205 -29.03 27.30 0.93
CA TYR A 205 -30.15 26.68 0.24
C TYR A 205 -29.76 25.37 -0.46
N MET A 206 -28.69 25.39 -1.26
CA MET A 206 -28.22 24.20 -1.98
C MET A 206 -27.85 23.06 -1.04
N THR A 207 -27.16 23.38 0.06
CA THR A 207 -26.79 22.38 1.06
C THR A 207 -28.01 21.76 1.75
N ALA A 208 -29.04 22.58 2.01
CA ALA A 208 -30.31 22.08 2.60
C ALA A 208 -31.12 21.18 1.64
N GLN A 209 -30.95 21.35 0.33
CA GLN A 209 -31.61 20.50 -0.69
C GLN A 209 -30.91 19.18 -0.94
N ILE A 210 -29.63 19.05 -0.56
CA ILE A 210 -28.91 17.78 -0.69
C ILE A 210 -29.46 16.80 0.35
N PRO A 211 -29.96 15.62 -0.09
CA PRO A 211 -30.47 14.62 0.85
C PRO A 211 -29.36 14.16 1.80
N LEU A 212 -29.69 14.01 3.08
CA LEU A 212 -28.77 13.48 4.06
C LEU A 212 -28.66 11.95 3.93
N LEU A 213 -27.44 11.44 3.88
CA LEU A 213 -27.21 10.01 4.02
C LEU A 213 -27.41 9.65 5.50
N GLY A 214 -28.36 8.76 5.82
CA GLY A 214 -28.67 8.36 7.20
C GLY A 214 -27.43 7.74 7.90
N SER A 215 -27.28 7.97 9.19
CA SER A 215 -26.12 7.48 9.97
C SER A 215 -25.93 5.96 9.93
N SER A 216 -26.98 5.19 9.74
CA SER A 216 -26.93 3.72 9.54
C SER A 216 -26.57 3.31 8.11
N ALA A 217 -26.64 4.22 7.15
CA ALA A 217 -26.37 3.95 5.74
C ALA A 217 -24.87 4.05 5.40
N ASN A 218 -24.01 4.48 6.32
CA ASN A 218 -22.56 4.54 6.10
C ASN A 218 -21.92 3.15 5.88
N THR A 219 -22.64 2.06 6.18
CA THR A 219 -22.17 0.69 5.97
C THR A 219 -22.89 -0.05 4.84
N ASP A 220 -23.96 0.54 4.27
CA ASP A 220 -24.78 -0.08 3.23
C ASP A 220 -24.48 0.51 1.84
N GLU A 221 -23.90 -0.31 0.98
CA GLU A 221 -23.62 0.00 -0.42
C GLU A 221 -24.90 0.37 -1.20
N THR A 222 -26.01 -0.31 -0.89
CA THR A 222 -27.31 -0.08 -1.54
C THR A 222 -27.84 1.31 -1.22
N ALA A 223 -27.71 1.76 0.04
CA ALA A 223 -28.13 3.09 0.45
C ALA A 223 -27.29 4.18 -0.22
N LEU A 224 -25.96 3.99 -0.33
CA LEU A 224 -25.09 4.91 -1.05
C LEU A 224 -25.47 5.00 -2.54
N LYS A 225 -25.72 3.85 -3.16
CA LYS A 225 -26.13 3.79 -4.58
C LYS A 225 -27.48 4.49 -4.82
N GLN A 226 -28.44 4.30 -3.92
CA GLN A 226 -29.73 5.01 -3.98
C GLN A 226 -29.53 6.51 -3.78
N HIS A 227 -28.68 6.92 -2.86
CA HIS A 227 -28.34 8.32 -2.62
C HIS A 227 -27.73 8.99 -3.86
N LEU A 228 -26.70 8.37 -4.47
CA LEU A 228 -26.06 8.88 -5.69
C LEU A 228 -27.05 8.95 -6.85
N ASN A 229 -27.93 7.94 -6.97
CA ASN A 229 -29.00 7.96 -7.97
C ASN A 229 -30.00 9.09 -7.72
N HIS A 230 -30.37 9.39 -6.47
CA HIS A 230 -31.22 10.52 -6.13
C HIS A 230 -30.58 11.86 -6.47
N LEU A 231 -29.28 12.00 -6.21
CA LEU A 231 -28.52 13.19 -6.66
C LEU A 231 -28.60 13.36 -8.19
N GLU A 232 -28.49 12.28 -8.95
CA GLU A 232 -28.53 12.31 -10.41
C GLU A 232 -29.94 12.59 -10.97
N THR A 233 -30.96 11.97 -10.40
CA THR A 233 -32.33 11.96 -11.00
C THR A 233 -33.25 13.05 -10.47
N ALA A 234 -33.03 13.54 -9.26
CA ALA A 234 -33.88 14.54 -8.63
C ALA A 234 -33.14 15.85 -8.35
N PHE A 235 -32.00 15.80 -7.65
CA PHE A 235 -31.31 17.01 -7.23
C PHE A 235 -30.73 17.80 -8.41
N LEU A 236 -29.90 17.19 -9.26
CA LEU A 236 -29.28 17.87 -10.40
C LEU A 236 -30.28 18.42 -11.41
N PRO A 237 -31.33 17.68 -11.84
CA PRO A 237 -32.36 18.24 -12.72
C PRO A 237 -33.12 19.42 -12.10
N SER A 238 -33.35 19.40 -10.77
CA SER A 238 -34.00 20.53 -10.10
C SER A 238 -33.15 21.80 -10.12
N LEU A 239 -31.82 21.67 -10.06
CA LEU A 239 -30.90 22.80 -10.22
C LEU A 239 -30.86 23.32 -11.67
N GLU A 240 -30.86 22.42 -12.65
CA GLU A 240 -30.89 22.76 -14.07
C GLU A 240 -32.16 23.55 -14.42
N HIS A 241 -33.32 23.13 -13.93
CA HIS A 241 -34.59 23.81 -14.17
C HIS A 241 -34.62 25.24 -13.63
N ARG A 242 -34.00 25.49 -12.48
CA ARG A 242 -33.89 26.85 -11.89
C ARG A 242 -32.82 27.72 -12.55
N SER A 243 -31.89 27.12 -13.27
CA SER A 243 -30.78 27.86 -13.89
C SER A 243 -31.23 28.92 -14.89
N ASP A 244 -32.39 28.73 -15.56
CA ASP A 244 -32.90 29.65 -16.59
C ASP A 244 -33.27 31.00 -16.01
N ILE A 245 -33.98 31.07 -14.88
CA ILE A 245 -34.34 32.34 -14.24
C ILE A 245 -33.09 33.12 -13.76
N PHE A 246 -32.08 32.40 -13.20
CA PHE A 246 -30.79 33.00 -12.81
C PHE A 246 -29.96 33.46 -14.02
N LYS A 247 -30.10 32.76 -15.16
CA LYS A 247 -29.48 33.16 -16.43
C LYS A 247 -30.06 34.45 -16.96
N GLU A 248 -31.37 34.55 -17.02
CA GLU A 248 -32.07 35.75 -17.46
C GLU A 248 -31.82 36.94 -16.53
N ALA A 249 -31.63 36.69 -15.22
CA ALA A 249 -31.26 37.70 -14.25
C ALA A 249 -29.77 38.09 -14.25
N GLY A 250 -28.93 37.43 -15.08
CA GLY A 250 -27.47 37.72 -15.13
C GLY A 250 -26.69 37.15 -13.93
N LEU A 251 -27.26 36.25 -13.15
CA LEU A 251 -26.70 35.65 -11.93
C LEU A 251 -26.24 34.21 -12.12
N LEU A 252 -26.31 33.65 -13.36
CA LEU A 252 -26.01 32.27 -13.66
C LEU A 252 -24.65 31.79 -13.14
N ILE A 253 -23.60 32.61 -13.32
CA ILE A 253 -22.23 32.24 -12.92
C ILE A 253 -22.13 32.03 -11.40
N THR A 254 -22.74 32.94 -10.62
CA THR A 254 -22.74 32.84 -9.15
C THR A 254 -23.57 31.65 -8.70
N TYR A 255 -24.77 31.45 -9.28
CA TYR A 255 -25.62 30.29 -9.03
C TYR A 255 -24.91 28.99 -9.31
N ALA A 256 -24.34 28.79 -10.51
CA ALA A 256 -23.65 27.58 -10.89
C ALA A 256 -22.45 27.28 -9.98
N ARG A 257 -21.68 28.31 -9.62
CA ARG A 257 -20.54 28.16 -8.71
C ARG A 257 -20.98 27.66 -7.33
N CYS A 258 -22.07 28.20 -6.77
CA CYS A 258 -22.59 27.76 -5.48
C CYS A 258 -23.13 26.32 -5.55
N CYS A 259 -23.83 25.95 -6.64
CA CYS A 259 -24.29 24.57 -6.85
C CYS A 259 -23.12 23.57 -6.86
N HIS A 260 -22.08 23.88 -7.63
CA HIS A 260 -20.90 23.04 -7.71
C HIS A 260 -20.15 22.95 -6.38
N ALA A 261 -19.98 24.07 -5.68
CA ALA A 261 -19.31 24.10 -4.38
C ALA A 261 -20.05 23.27 -3.33
N SER A 262 -21.40 23.37 -3.26
CA SER A 262 -22.21 22.55 -2.35
C SER A 262 -22.12 21.07 -2.66
N LEU A 263 -22.24 20.68 -3.94
CA LEU A 263 -22.12 19.28 -4.36
C LEU A 263 -20.74 18.71 -4.05
N CYS A 264 -19.66 19.46 -4.36
CA CYS A 264 -18.31 19.04 -4.09
C CYS A 264 -18.02 18.93 -2.58
N SER A 265 -18.52 19.85 -1.77
CA SER A 265 -18.42 19.79 -0.32
C SER A 265 -19.12 18.53 0.23
N HIS A 266 -20.31 18.23 -0.27
CA HIS A 266 -21.04 17.02 0.11
C HIS A 266 -20.29 15.73 -0.27
N LEU A 267 -19.86 15.61 -1.53
CA LEU A 267 -19.08 14.46 -1.99
C LEU A 267 -17.75 14.32 -1.25
N ALA A 268 -17.09 15.45 -0.93
CA ALA A 268 -15.90 15.45 -0.11
C ALA A 268 -16.16 14.89 1.28
N THR A 269 -17.26 15.29 1.92
CA THR A 269 -17.67 14.78 3.24
C THR A 269 -17.93 13.27 3.18
N LEU A 270 -18.59 12.78 2.14
CA LEU A 270 -18.76 11.34 1.92
C LEU A 270 -17.43 10.63 1.74
N THR A 271 -16.53 11.20 0.92
CA THR A 271 -15.22 10.61 0.67
C THR A 271 -14.32 10.62 1.91
N ASP A 272 -14.40 11.65 2.77
CA ASP A 272 -13.62 11.74 4.02
C ASP A 272 -14.09 10.77 5.11
N SER A 273 -15.28 10.18 4.98
CA SER A 273 -15.77 9.17 5.90
C SER A 273 -14.81 7.97 5.94
N ASN A 274 -14.19 7.72 7.10
CA ASN A 274 -13.27 6.59 7.30
C ASN A 274 -13.96 5.22 7.32
N CYS A 275 -15.27 5.20 7.21
CA CYS A 275 -16.09 3.99 7.28
C CYS A 275 -16.35 3.34 5.91
N PHE A 276 -15.98 3.98 4.80
CA PHE A 276 -16.29 3.46 3.48
C PHE A 276 -15.33 2.35 3.04
N SER A 277 -15.92 1.27 2.54
CA SER A 277 -15.22 0.15 1.90
C SER A 277 -14.65 0.57 0.53
N PHE A 278 -13.83 -0.32 -0.04
CA PHE A 278 -13.35 -0.18 -1.42
C PHE A 278 -14.51 -0.05 -2.40
N SER A 279 -15.53 -0.93 -2.32
CA SER A 279 -16.70 -0.93 -3.20
C SER A 279 -17.49 0.39 -3.12
N GLN A 280 -17.72 0.91 -1.92
CA GLN A 280 -18.41 2.19 -1.74
C GLN A 280 -17.62 3.38 -2.31
N SER A 281 -16.31 3.41 -2.11
CA SER A 281 -15.45 4.44 -2.70
C SER A 281 -15.42 4.34 -4.22
N LEU A 282 -15.46 3.13 -4.76
CA LEU A 282 -15.52 2.87 -6.20
C LEU A 282 -16.84 3.37 -6.81
N LEU A 283 -17.96 3.24 -6.12
CA LEU A 283 -19.26 3.79 -6.57
C LEU A 283 -19.20 5.33 -6.69
N ILE A 284 -18.59 6.03 -5.72
CA ILE A 284 -18.43 7.48 -5.80
C ILE A 284 -17.55 7.86 -6.99
N TYR A 285 -16.46 7.12 -7.20
CA TYR A 285 -15.55 7.34 -8.32
C TYR A 285 -16.25 7.12 -9.67
N GLU A 286 -16.97 6.01 -9.83
CA GLU A 286 -17.73 5.68 -11.04
C GLU A 286 -18.79 6.75 -11.34
N TRP A 287 -19.57 7.13 -10.32
CA TRP A 287 -20.57 8.19 -10.43
C TRP A 287 -19.93 9.53 -10.84
N SER A 288 -18.80 9.87 -10.25
CA SER A 288 -18.08 11.12 -10.57
C SER A 288 -17.57 11.14 -12.01
N ILE A 289 -17.05 10.02 -12.54
CA ILE A 289 -16.68 9.88 -13.96
C ILE A 289 -17.89 10.05 -14.86
N LYS A 290 -19.01 9.42 -14.52
CA LYS A 290 -20.25 9.52 -15.29
C LYS A 290 -20.74 10.97 -15.35
N MET A 291 -20.72 11.67 -14.21
CA MET A 291 -21.11 13.07 -14.14
C MET A 291 -20.14 13.98 -14.89
N TYR A 292 -18.83 13.77 -14.74
CA TYR A 292 -17.83 14.50 -15.50
C TYR A 292 -18.04 14.37 -17.01
N LYS A 293 -18.28 13.16 -17.51
CA LYS A 293 -18.59 12.92 -18.92
C LYS A 293 -19.87 13.64 -19.37
N ARG A 294 -20.92 13.64 -18.54
CA ARG A 294 -22.18 14.32 -18.82
C ARG A 294 -21.98 15.85 -18.93
N TYR A 295 -21.29 16.45 -17.98
CA TYR A 295 -21.07 17.90 -17.95
C TYR A 295 -20.00 18.37 -18.94
N ALA A 296 -18.97 17.60 -19.20
CA ALA A 296 -17.95 17.94 -20.20
C ALA A 296 -18.47 17.83 -21.65
N CYS A 297 -19.53 17.04 -21.89
CA CYS A 297 -20.12 16.83 -23.20
C CYS A 297 -21.30 17.78 -23.54
N VAL A 298 -21.68 18.69 -22.63
CA VAL A 298 -22.72 19.71 -22.92
C VAL A 298 -22.21 20.64 -24.02
N ARG A 299 -22.97 20.72 -25.13
CA ARG A 299 -22.59 21.41 -26.36
C ARG A 299 -22.20 22.87 -26.07
N PRO A 300 -21.10 23.39 -26.67
CA PRO A 300 -20.75 24.78 -26.58
C PRO A 300 -21.80 25.61 -27.31
N GLY A 301 -22.69 26.27 -26.60
CA GLY A 301 -23.73 27.12 -27.21
C GLY A 301 -24.73 27.71 -26.21
N HIS A 302 -24.96 27.05 -25.08
CA HIS A 302 -26.01 27.47 -24.14
C HIS A 302 -25.51 27.93 -22.75
N ILE A 303 -24.26 27.70 -22.39
CA ILE A 303 -23.70 28.12 -21.10
C ILE A 303 -22.34 28.78 -21.36
N PRO A 304 -22.02 29.92 -20.72
CA PRO A 304 -20.71 30.54 -20.83
C PRO A 304 -19.59 29.58 -20.46
N GLN A 305 -18.57 29.50 -21.28
CA GLN A 305 -17.43 28.57 -21.17
C GLN A 305 -16.78 28.54 -19.76
N HIS A 306 -16.88 29.65 -19.01
CA HIS A 306 -16.35 29.80 -17.65
C HIS A 306 -17.13 29.03 -16.57
N SER A 307 -18.46 28.84 -16.74
CA SER A 307 -19.27 28.09 -15.75
C SER A 307 -19.06 26.59 -15.84
N LEU A 308 -18.82 26.07 -17.05
CA LEU A 308 -18.52 24.66 -17.30
C LEU A 308 -17.13 24.27 -16.77
N SER A 309 -16.15 25.19 -16.84
CA SER A 309 -14.79 24.91 -16.35
C SER A 309 -14.73 24.74 -14.83
N LEU A 310 -15.55 25.49 -14.08
CA LEU A 310 -15.63 25.39 -12.62
C LEU A 310 -16.21 24.05 -12.16
N GLY A 311 -17.29 23.58 -12.80
CA GLY A 311 -17.89 22.28 -12.48
C GLY A 311 -16.96 21.11 -12.79
N ALA A 312 -16.27 21.16 -13.92
CA ALA A 312 -15.30 20.15 -14.31
C ALA A 312 -14.11 20.08 -13.32
N GLN A 313 -13.61 21.22 -12.85
CA GLN A 313 -12.51 21.26 -11.87
C GLN A 313 -12.89 20.63 -10.53
N CYS A 314 -14.10 20.87 -10.04
CA CYS A 314 -14.59 20.26 -8.80
C CYS A 314 -14.70 18.74 -8.92
N LEU A 315 -15.26 18.24 -10.03
CA LEU A 315 -15.37 16.79 -10.26
C LEU A 315 -14.01 16.13 -10.42
N VAL A 316 -13.05 16.76 -11.08
CA VAL A 316 -11.66 16.27 -11.17
C VAL A 316 -11.03 16.18 -9.78
N TRP A 317 -11.25 17.17 -8.92
CA TRP A 317 -10.74 17.11 -7.54
C TRP A 317 -11.35 15.94 -6.75
N ILE A 318 -12.67 15.70 -6.86
CA ILE A 318 -13.34 14.55 -6.23
C ILE A 318 -12.79 13.23 -6.77
N LEU A 319 -12.58 13.13 -8.09
CA LEU A 319 -12.00 11.94 -8.70
C LEU A 319 -10.62 11.63 -8.14
N LEU A 320 -9.73 12.63 -8.07
CA LEU A 320 -8.38 12.47 -7.52
C LEU A 320 -8.41 12.06 -6.04
N LYS A 321 -9.29 12.68 -5.25
CA LYS A 321 -9.44 12.37 -3.83
C LYS A 321 -9.98 10.96 -3.60
N THR A 322 -10.96 10.56 -4.39
CA THR A 322 -11.55 9.21 -4.31
C THR A 322 -10.56 8.16 -4.79
N GLU A 323 -9.78 8.44 -5.83
CA GLU A 323 -8.70 7.59 -6.31
C GLU A 323 -7.64 7.37 -5.23
N GLU A 324 -7.14 8.45 -4.60
CA GLU A 324 -6.18 8.35 -3.50
C GLU A 324 -6.71 7.46 -2.35
N LYS A 325 -8.00 7.60 -2.04
CA LYS A 325 -8.65 6.77 -1.02
C LYS A 325 -8.76 5.31 -1.44
N LEU A 326 -9.16 5.03 -2.68
CA LEU A 326 -9.24 3.67 -3.21
C LEU A 326 -7.88 2.96 -3.13
N LEU A 327 -6.80 3.64 -3.54
CA LEU A 327 -5.44 3.13 -3.46
C LEU A 327 -5.02 2.87 -2.00
N ALA A 328 -5.37 3.78 -1.08
CA ALA A 328 -5.06 3.62 0.34
C ALA A 328 -5.81 2.44 0.97
N ILE A 329 -7.09 2.20 0.61
CA ILE A 329 -7.88 1.07 1.09
C ILE A 329 -7.32 -0.24 0.51
N ALA A 330 -7.05 -0.31 -0.79
CA ALA A 330 -6.47 -1.48 -1.43
C ALA A 330 -5.13 -1.88 -0.79
N ARG A 331 -4.24 -0.91 -0.58
CA ARG A 331 -2.98 -1.08 0.14
C ARG A 331 -3.19 -1.65 1.54
N LYS A 332 -4.10 -1.06 2.30
CA LYS A 332 -4.38 -1.48 3.67
C LYS A 332 -4.88 -2.92 3.72
N GLU A 333 -5.88 -3.26 2.91
CA GLU A 333 -6.50 -4.58 2.91
C GLU A 333 -5.51 -5.67 2.46
N VAL A 334 -4.68 -5.40 1.43
CA VAL A 334 -3.61 -6.32 1.00
C VAL A 334 -2.54 -6.47 2.07
N GLY A 335 -2.11 -5.37 2.71
CA GLY A 335 -1.11 -5.42 3.78
C GLY A 335 -1.60 -6.17 5.02
N GLU A 336 -2.88 -6.02 5.40
CA GLU A 336 -3.50 -6.76 6.50
C GLU A 336 -3.60 -8.26 6.17
N ALA A 337 -4.02 -8.61 4.95
CA ALA A 337 -4.10 -10.00 4.51
C ALA A 337 -2.72 -10.69 4.47
N LEU A 338 -1.68 -9.98 4.00
CA LEU A 338 -0.31 -10.48 4.03
C LEU A 338 0.19 -10.74 5.46
N LYS A 339 -0.04 -9.80 6.38
CA LYS A 339 0.34 -9.97 7.79
C LYS A 339 -0.40 -11.12 8.44
N GLU A 340 -1.69 -11.29 8.17
CA GLU A 340 -2.48 -12.40 8.71
C GLU A 340 -2.03 -13.74 8.15
N ALA A 341 -1.74 -13.81 6.84
CA ALA A 341 -1.34 -15.04 6.16
C ALA A 341 0.06 -15.54 6.56
N PHE A 342 1.00 -14.62 6.88
CA PHE A 342 2.42 -14.92 7.08
C PHE A 342 2.95 -14.53 8.46
N ASP A 343 2.11 -14.48 9.49
CA ASP A 343 2.50 -14.20 10.87
C ASP A 343 3.50 -15.24 11.39
N ILE A 344 4.63 -14.78 11.94
CA ILE A 344 5.65 -15.65 12.58
C ILE A 344 5.08 -16.17 13.89
N GLY A 345 4.68 -17.44 13.93
CA GLY A 345 4.14 -18.08 15.13
C GLY A 345 2.74 -18.65 14.96
N LYS A 346 2.10 -18.40 13.84
CA LYS A 346 0.84 -19.06 13.46
C LYS A 346 1.05 -19.96 12.24
N PRO A 347 0.36 -21.09 12.13
CA PRO A 347 0.42 -21.88 10.92
C PRO A 347 -0.03 -21.02 9.74
N PRO A 348 0.66 -21.10 8.58
CA PRO A 348 0.32 -20.26 7.43
C PRO A 348 -1.13 -20.47 7.02
N CYS A 349 -1.91 -19.38 7.03
CA CYS A 349 -3.25 -19.35 6.48
C CYS A 349 -3.18 -19.28 4.94
N ALA A 350 -4.21 -19.78 4.28
CA ALA A 350 -4.25 -20.02 2.85
C ALA A 350 -3.73 -18.85 2.01
N ASP A 351 -2.76 -19.13 1.16
CA ASP A 351 -2.22 -18.30 0.09
C ASP A 351 -3.30 -17.72 -0.86
N ALA A 352 -4.49 -18.31 -0.85
CA ALA A 352 -5.63 -17.92 -1.67
C ALA A 352 -6.18 -16.52 -1.33
N ALA A 353 -6.24 -16.14 -0.05
CA ALA A 353 -6.89 -14.91 0.38
C ALA A 353 -6.22 -13.63 -0.19
N VAL A 354 -4.89 -13.56 -0.19
CA VAL A 354 -4.15 -12.40 -0.73
C VAL A 354 -4.40 -12.24 -2.22
N ILE A 355 -4.36 -13.36 -2.97
CA ILE A 355 -4.58 -13.37 -4.42
C ILE A 355 -6.03 -12.99 -4.73
N GLU A 356 -6.98 -13.52 -3.96
CA GLU A 356 -8.41 -13.23 -4.13
C GLU A 356 -8.70 -11.74 -3.91
N ILE A 357 -8.20 -11.16 -2.81
CA ILE A 357 -8.36 -9.73 -2.52
C ILE A 357 -7.76 -8.88 -3.64
N LEU A 358 -6.53 -9.17 -4.08
CA LEU A 358 -5.88 -8.41 -5.14
C LEU A 358 -6.64 -8.52 -6.46
N THR A 359 -7.07 -9.73 -6.84
CA THR A 359 -7.84 -9.98 -8.06
C THR A 359 -9.18 -9.28 -8.02
N GLU A 360 -9.91 -9.38 -6.90
CA GLU A 360 -11.20 -8.72 -6.72
C GLU A 360 -11.08 -7.20 -6.89
N LYS A 361 -10.09 -6.57 -6.25
CA LYS A 361 -9.90 -5.11 -6.31
C LYS A 361 -9.51 -4.64 -7.71
N THR A 362 -8.56 -5.33 -8.36
CA THR A 362 -8.15 -5.00 -9.73
C THR A 362 -9.28 -5.19 -10.74
N GLU A 363 -10.03 -6.26 -10.66
CA GLU A 363 -11.17 -6.50 -11.54
C GLU A 363 -12.31 -5.50 -11.30
N ALA A 364 -12.61 -5.18 -10.04
CA ALA A 364 -13.60 -4.18 -9.71
C ALA A 364 -13.20 -2.80 -10.27
N ALA A 365 -11.95 -2.39 -10.13
CA ALA A 365 -11.41 -1.16 -10.69
C ALA A 365 -11.44 -1.17 -12.23
N ARG A 366 -11.13 -2.31 -12.87
CA ARG A 366 -11.12 -2.47 -14.34
C ARG A 366 -12.50 -2.29 -14.96
N ARG A 367 -13.57 -2.71 -14.28
CA ARG A 367 -14.95 -2.48 -14.75
C ARG A 367 -15.28 -1.00 -14.89
N VAL A 368 -14.64 -0.14 -14.10
CA VAL A 368 -14.85 1.31 -14.11
C VAL A 368 -13.86 2.01 -15.04
N SER A 369 -12.57 1.68 -14.94
CA SER A 369 -11.50 2.30 -15.74
C SER A 369 -10.26 1.43 -15.75
N GLU A 370 -9.70 1.17 -16.95
CA GLU A 370 -8.42 0.47 -17.13
C GLU A 370 -7.29 1.18 -16.38
N SER A 371 -7.21 2.51 -16.51
CA SER A 371 -6.19 3.31 -15.82
C SER A 371 -6.28 3.25 -14.28
N LEU A 372 -7.49 3.12 -13.73
CA LEU A 372 -7.66 2.90 -12.28
C LEU A 372 -7.18 1.50 -11.88
N SER A 373 -7.50 0.48 -12.70
CA SER A 373 -7.04 -0.89 -12.48
C SER A 373 -5.52 -0.98 -12.44
N GLU A 374 -4.82 -0.36 -13.41
CA GLU A 374 -3.36 -0.31 -13.44
C GLU A 374 -2.75 0.34 -12.18
N LYS A 375 -3.38 1.40 -11.67
CA LYS A 375 -2.93 2.07 -10.44
C LYS A 375 -3.16 1.22 -9.20
N VAL A 376 -4.33 0.58 -9.09
CA VAL A 376 -4.65 -0.34 -7.98
C VAL A 376 -3.69 -1.52 -7.98
N GLU A 377 -3.43 -2.10 -9.15
CA GLU A 377 -2.46 -3.18 -9.33
C GLU A 377 -1.06 -2.77 -8.87
N ALA A 378 -0.57 -1.64 -9.37
CA ALA A 378 0.76 -1.12 -9.01
C ALA A 378 0.88 -0.86 -7.51
N GLU A 379 -0.14 -0.28 -6.88
CA GLU A 379 -0.13 0.01 -5.44
C GLU A 379 -0.18 -1.26 -4.59
N CYS A 380 -0.94 -2.28 -5.02
CA CYS A 380 -0.98 -3.59 -4.35
C CYS A 380 0.35 -4.32 -4.47
N LEU A 381 1.00 -4.30 -5.63
CA LEU A 381 2.34 -4.88 -5.83
C LEU A 381 3.40 -4.17 -4.99
N GLU A 382 3.34 -2.85 -4.90
CA GLU A 382 4.25 -2.07 -4.05
C GLU A 382 4.04 -2.37 -2.55
N GLU A 383 2.80 -2.67 -2.13
CA GLU A 383 2.53 -3.12 -0.77
C GLU A 383 3.10 -4.50 -0.49
N CYS A 384 3.01 -5.42 -1.45
CA CYS A 384 3.67 -6.72 -1.35
C CYS A 384 5.19 -6.58 -1.16
N LEU A 385 5.84 -5.65 -1.88
CA LEU A 385 7.26 -5.36 -1.71
C LEU A 385 7.58 -4.78 -0.32
N ARG A 386 6.77 -3.83 0.16
CA ARG A 386 6.92 -3.24 1.50
C ARG A 386 6.72 -4.29 2.61
N PHE A 387 5.77 -5.19 2.40
CA PHE A 387 5.58 -6.33 3.31
C PHE A 387 6.83 -7.21 3.35
N LEU A 388 7.39 -7.59 2.20
CA LEU A 388 8.60 -8.43 2.14
C LEU A 388 9.81 -7.76 2.81
N GLU A 389 10.01 -6.45 2.61
CA GLU A 389 11.06 -5.68 3.31
C GLU A 389 10.87 -5.73 4.84
N SER A 390 9.63 -5.51 5.31
CA SER A 390 9.31 -5.57 6.74
C SER A 390 9.44 -6.98 7.31
N TYR A 391 9.04 -7.98 6.54
CA TYR A 391 9.10 -9.39 6.94
C TYR A 391 10.56 -9.88 7.00
N GLU A 392 11.43 -9.47 6.07
CA GLU A 392 12.87 -9.75 6.14
C GLU A 392 13.48 -9.19 7.43
N ASP A 393 13.12 -7.96 7.83
CA ASP A 393 13.61 -7.36 9.08
C ASP A 393 13.07 -8.09 10.32
N GLU A 394 11.83 -8.55 10.29
CA GLU A 394 11.22 -9.33 11.36
C GLU A 394 11.89 -10.70 11.51
N VAL A 395 12.14 -11.40 10.39
CA VAL A 395 12.88 -12.66 10.36
C VAL A 395 14.29 -12.47 10.92
N ARG A 396 15.00 -11.42 10.49
CA ARG A 396 16.35 -11.10 11.00
C ARG A 396 16.33 -10.84 12.50
N SER A 397 15.34 -10.12 13.00
CA SER A 397 15.17 -9.84 14.43
C SER A 397 14.89 -11.14 15.20
N PHE A 398 14.06 -12.00 14.64
CA PHE A 398 13.76 -13.33 15.20
C PHE A 398 15.02 -14.20 15.32
N LEU A 399 15.89 -14.21 14.31
CA LEU A 399 17.13 -14.98 14.31
C LEU A 399 18.15 -14.45 15.34
N GLN A 400 18.08 -13.19 15.75
CA GLN A 400 18.96 -12.57 16.76
C GLN A 400 18.51 -12.83 18.21
N LEU A 401 17.29 -13.33 18.43
CA LEU A 401 16.77 -13.62 19.76
C LEU A 401 17.45 -14.89 20.31
N ASP A 402 18.41 -14.70 21.23
CA ASP A 402 19.03 -15.78 22.02
C ASP A 402 17.96 -16.48 22.88
N GLY A 403 17.60 -17.67 22.51
CA GLY A 403 16.69 -18.50 23.27
C GLY A 403 16.42 -19.80 22.55
N CYS A 404 16.05 -20.83 23.28
CA CYS A 404 15.78 -22.17 22.77
C CYS A 404 14.81 -22.11 21.57
N LEU A 405 15.36 -21.76 20.44
CA LEU A 405 14.63 -21.53 19.21
C LEU A 405 13.92 -22.80 18.83
N LYS A 406 12.66 -22.66 18.79
CA LYS A 406 11.72 -23.70 18.39
C LYS A 406 12.07 -24.05 16.95
N ILE A 407 12.67 -25.22 16.76
CA ILE A 407 12.92 -25.80 15.42
C ILE A 407 11.70 -25.62 14.52
N CYS A 408 10.50 -25.79 15.08
CA CYS A 408 9.23 -25.54 14.40
C CYS A 408 9.07 -24.11 13.82
N SER A 409 9.55 -23.07 14.50
CA SER A 409 9.38 -21.69 14.02
C SER A 409 10.28 -21.40 12.82
N SER A 410 11.53 -21.88 12.80
CA SER A 410 12.40 -21.74 11.62
C SER A 410 11.86 -22.48 10.40
N LEU A 411 11.31 -23.68 10.60
CA LEU A 411 10.66 -24.44 9.53
C LEU A 411 9.41 -23.73 9.01
N GLN A 412 8.64 -23.11 9.90
CA GLN A 412 7.47 -22.33 9.52
C GLN A 412 7.85 -21.12 8.66
N ILE A 413 8.93 -20.39 9.00
CA ILE A 413 9.38 -19.27 8.19
C ILE A 413 9.85 -19.75 6.80
N LEU A 414 10.54 -20.88 6.70
CA LEU A 414 10.87 -21.50 5.41
C LEU A 414 9.62 -21.85 4.60
N GLU A 415 8.58 -22.39 5.26
CA GLU A 415 7.29 -22.66 4.61
C GLU A 415 6.64 -21.37 4.10
N ASN A 416 6.68 -20.31 4.91
CA ASN A 416 6.19 -18.98 4.50
C ASN A 416 6.95 -18.46 3.28
N CYS A 417 8.28 -18.60 3.20
CA CYS A 417 9.06 -18.22 2.01
C CYS A 417 8.62 -18.99 0.76
N CYS A 418 8.40 -20.29 0.88
CA CYS A 418 7.89 -21.13 -0.23
C CYS A 418 6.50 -20.70 -0.69
N LEU A 419 5.60 -20.36 0.26
CA LEU A 419 4.25 -19.89 -0.04
C LEU A 419 4.28 -18.49 -0.66
N LEU A 420 5.08 -17.56 -0.13
CA LEU A 420 5.29 -16.22 -0.71
C LEU A 420 5.80 -16.31 -2.15
N ARG A 421 6.74 -17.22 -2.43
CA ARG A 421 7.21 -17.50 -3.79
C ARG A 421 6.07 -17.98 -4.69
N THR A 422 5.20 -18.84 -4.20
CA THR A 422 4.03 -19.35 -4.92
C THR A 422 3.02 -18.24 -5.19
N VAL A 423 2.72 -17.41 -4.18
CA VAL A 423 1.84 -16.22 -4.30
C VAL A 423 2.40 -15.26 -5.35
N TRP A 424 3.70 -14.92 -5.24
CA TRP A 424 4.34 -14.02 -6.18
C TRP A 424 4.30 -14.56 -7.62
N HIS A 425 4.57 -15.84 -7.79
CA HIS A 425 4.49 -16.47 -9.11
C HIS A 425 3.07 -16.39 -9.69
N LYS A 426 2.03 -16.63 -8.89
CA LYS A 426 0.64 -16.44 -9.34
C LYS A 426 0.35 -14.98 -9.71
N LEU A 427 0.86 -14.03 -8.93
CA LEU A 427 0.71 -12.60 -9.21
C LEU A 427 1.36 -12.19 -10.54
N THR A 428 2.50 -12.79 -10.92
CA THR A 428 3.14 -12.51 -12.21
C THR A 428 2.32 -12.94 -13.42
N TYR A 429 1.35 -13.83 -13.27
CA TYR A 429 0.40 -14.21 -14.32
C TYR A 429 -0.83 -13.29 -14.38
N ILE A 430 -1.22 -12.71 -13.26
CA ILE A 430 -2.43 -11.90 -13.13
C ILE A 430 -2.12 -10.43 -13.41
N CYS A 431 -0.95 -9.98 -12.98
CA CYS A 431 -0.51 -8.59 -12.99
C CYS A 431 0.66 -8.36 -13.94
N SER A 432 0.80 -7.13 -14.42
CA SER A 432 1.93 -6.70 -15.26
C SER A 432 3.18 -6.41 -14.41
N VAL A 433 3.79 -7.47 -13.86
CA VAL A 433 4.95 -7.35 -12.97
C VAL A 433 6.22 -7.03 -13.76
N SER A 434 6.94 -5.98 -13.37
CA SER A 434 8.22 -5.61 -13.99
C SER A 434 9.33 -6.63 -13.67
N THR A 435 10.32 -6.73 -14.57
CA THR A 435 11.51 -7.55 -14.35
C THR A 435 12.28 -7.12 -13.09
N GLU A 436 12.29 -5.82 -12.80
CA GLU A 436 12.94 -5.27 -11.59
C GLU A 436 12.26 -5.77 -10.31
N HIS A 437 10.92 -5.78 -10.28
CA HIS A 437 10.16 -6.32 -9.15
C HIS A 437 10.44 -7.82 -8.96
N ASN A 438 10.49 -8.60 -10.04
CA ASN A 438 10.80 -10.01 -9.96
C ASN A 438 12.20 -10.28 -9.38
N ILE A 439 13.20 -9.53 -9.81
CA ILE A 439 14.57 -9.65 -9.28
C ILE A 439 14.60 -9.29 -7.79
N LYS A 440 13.91 -8.22 -7.42
CA LYS A 440 13.88 -7.72 -6.04
C LYS A 440 13.22 -8.74 -5.09
N VAL A 441 12.04 -9.27 -5.45
CA VAL A 441 11.33 -10.27 -4.65
C VAL A 441 12.11 -11.57 -4.52
N ASN A 442 12.63 -12.10 -5.63
CA ASN A 442 13.45 -13.31 -5.57
C ASN A 442 14.71 -13.10 -4.72
N GLY A 443 15.31 -11.89 -4.76
CA GLY A 443 16.42 -11.54 -3.90
C GLY A 443 16.06 -11.53 -2.42
N PHE A 444 14.91 -10.99 -2.02
CA PHE A 444 14.42 -11.03 -0.64
C PHE A 444 14.20 -12.47 -0.16
N LEU A 445 13.46 -13.25 -0.94
CA LEU A 445 13.12 -14.63 -0.56
C LEU A 445 14.38 -15.50 -0.44
N HIS A 446 15.34 -15.33 -1.34
CA HIS A 446 16.58 -16.11 -1.32
C HIS A 446 17.44 -15.78 -0.10
N ARG A 447 17.62 -14.49 0.22
CA ARG A 447 18.36 -14.10 1.44
C ARG A 447 17.71 -14.64 2.71
N MET A 448 16.38 -14.53 2.84
CA MET A 448 15.67 -15.09 4.01
C MET A 448 15.83 -16.59 4.11
N GLU A 449 15.69 -17.32 3.01
CA GLU A 449 15.87 -18.76 2.94
C GLU A 449 17.28 -19.16 3.37
N ASP A 450 18.31 -18.48 2.87
CA ASP A 450 19.72 -18.71 3.22
C ASP A 450 19.99 -18.44 4.72
N ASP A 451 19.57 -17.27 5.21
CA ASP A 451 19.79 -16.87 6.61
C ASP A 451 19.11 -17.84 7.59
N ILE A 452 17.87 -18.26 7.29
CA ILE A 452 17.12 -19.21 8.13
C ILE A 452 17.75 -20.59 8.06
N MET A 453 18.13 -21.04 6.88
CA MET A 453 18.77 -22.33 6.67
C MET A 453 20.08 -22.43 7.46
N GLU A 454 20.94 -21.42 7.33
CA GLU A 454 22.20 -21.35 8.06
C GLU A 454 21.97 -21.39 9.57
N HIS A 455 21.09 -20.56 10.08
CA HIS A 455 20.78 -20.51 11.51
C HIS A 455 20.19 -21.82 12.03
N PHE A 456 19.27 -22.43 11.26
CA PHE A 456 18.67 -23.71 11.60
C PHE A 456 19.74 -24.82 11.69
N LEU A 457 20.60 -24.94 10.68
CA LEU A 457 21.65 -25.95 10.64
C LEU A 457 22.68 -25.72 11.75
N GLN A 458 23.06 -24.50 12.09
CA GLN A 458 23.92 -24.19 13.25
C GLN A 458 23.27 -24.63 14.57
N THR A 459 21.96 -24.37 14.71
CA THR A 459 21.20 -24.79 15.91
C THR A 459 21.17 -26.31 16.05
N ILE A 460 20.91 -27.04 14.97
CA ILE A 460 20.92 -28.52 14.95
C ILE A 460 22.32 -29.04 15.27
N THR A 461 23.34 -28.50 14.63
CA THR A 461 24.75 -28.88 14.88
C THR A 461 25.09 -28.75 16.37
N SER A 462 24.75 -27.60 16.97
CA SER A 462 25.03 -27.37 18.41
C SER A 462 24.30 -28.34 19.32
N LYS A 463 23.02 -28.63 19.05
CA LYS A 463 22.23 -29.59 19.84
C LYS A 463 22.76 -31.04 19.71
N VAL A 464 22.98 -31.48 18.47
CA VAL A 464 23.46 -32.82 18.16
C VAL A 464 24.83 -33.03 18.79
N LYS A 465 25.78 -32.10 18.60
CA LYS A 465 27.12 -32.11 19.16
C LYS A 465 27.11 -32.17 20.70
N GLY A 466 26.25 -31.33 21.32
CA GLY A 466 26.08 -31.30 22.78
C GLY A 466 25.61 -32.65 23.34
N THR A 467 24.63 -33.29 22.70
CA THR A 467 24.09 -34.60 23.12
C THR A 467 25.05 -35.72 22.84
N LEU A 468 25.71 -35.75 21.70
CA LEU A 468 26.64 -36.82 21.32
C LEU A 468 27.95 -36.82 22.11
N LYS A 469 28.30 -35.74 22.82
CA LYS A 469 29.57 -35.60 23.56
C LYS A 469 29.86 -36.76 24.53
N ASP A 470 28.85 -37.30 25.22
CA ASP A 470 28.98 -38.39 26.14
C ASP A 470 28.14 -39.61 25.76
N HIS A 471 27.53 -39.61 24.59
CA HIS A 471 26.57 -40.60 24.11
C HIS A 471 27.13 -42.03 24.20
N PHE A 472 28.30 -42.31 23.66
CA PHE A 472 28.94 -43.63 23.69
C PHE A 472 29.55 -44.00 25.03
N LYS A 473 29.65 -43.07 25.97
CA LYS A 473 30.08 -43.39 27.36
C LYS A 473 28.90 -43.80 28.23
N LYS A 474 27.77 -43.08 28.11
CA LYS A 474 26.56 -43.25 28.92
C LYS A 474 25.59 -44.26 28.29
N CYS A 475 25.58 -44.33 26.94
CA CYS A 475 24.60 -45.06 26.15
C CYS A 475 23.16 -44.69 26.55
N ASP A 476 22.93 -43.38 26.65
CA ASP A 476 21.63 -42.81 27.04
C ASP A 476 20.72 -42.56 25.80
N SER A 477 19.44 -42.24 26.07
CA SER A 477 18.42 -41.98 25.04
C SER A 477 18.36 -40.50 24.59
N GLY A 478 19.31 -39.67 24.98
CA GLY A 478 19.27 -38.23 24.66
C GLY A 478 19.29 -37.97 23.15
N PHE A 479 20.02 -38.79 22.40
CA PHE A 479 20.09 -38.69 20.94
C PHE A 479 18.77 -39.12 20.27
N ASP A 480 18.12 -40.16 20.82
CA ASP A 480 16.84 -40.67 20.34
C ASP A 480 15.77 -39.55 20.41
N HIS A 481 15.73 -38.80 21.51
CA HIS A 481 14.81 -37.68 21.67
C HIS A 481 15.04 -36.54 20.63
N ILE A 482 16.29 -36.28 20.27
CA ILE A 482 16.58 -35.30 19.21
C ILE A 482 16.05 -35.80 17.87
N LEU A 483 16.34 -37.04 17.51
CA LEU A 483 15.89 -37.66 16.28
C LEU A 483 14.36 -37.68 16.18
N GLU A 484 13.67 -38.02 17.26
CA GLU A 484 12.22 -38.03 17.32
C GLU A 484 11.62 -36.64 17.20
N SER A 485 12.19 -35.61 17.87
CA SER A 485 11.80 -34.22 17.75
C SER A 485 11.97 -33.69 16.33
N LEU A 486 13.07 -34.03 15.65
CA LEU A 486 13.31 -33.68 14.25
C LEU A 486 12.30 -34.34 13.33
N ASN A 487 12.02 -35.64 13.52
CA ASN A 487 11.03 -36.37 12.73
C ASN A 487 9.64 -35.71 12.81
N GLN A 488 9.18 -35.42 14.01
CA GLN A 488 7.91 -34.71 14.24
C GLN A 488 7.87 -33.38 13.51
N SER A 489 8.95 -32.59 13.58
CA SER A 489 9.07 -31.29 12.94
C SER A 489 9.06 -31.41 11.42
N PHE A 490 9.79 -32.37 10.87
CA PHE A 490 9.85 -32.59 9.42
C PHE A 490 8.55 -33.15 8.85
N LEU A 491 7.85 -34.03 9.55
CA LEU A 491 6.54 -34.53 9.13
C LEU A 491 5.48 -33.41 9.09
N THR A 492 5.60 -32.44 9.98
CA THR A 492 4.71 -31.28 10.00
C THR A 492 5.00 -30.32 8.82
N PHE A 493 6.28 -30.03 8.58
CA PHE A 493 6.75 -29.16 7.48
C PHE A 493 6.62 -29.81 6.10
N GLY A 494 6.83 -31.13 6.00
CA GLY A 494 6.94 -31.87 4.74
C GLY A 494 5.63 -32.15 4.00
N LYS A 495 4.50 -31.59 4.40
CA LYS A 495 3.21 -31.78 3.71
C LYS A 495 3.24 -31.34 2.24
N LYS A 496 4.06 -30.35 1.91
CA LYS A 496 4.36 -29.89 0.53
C LYS A 496 5.85 -30.15 0.27
N LYS A 497 6.19 -31.33 -0.26
CA LYS A 497 7.59 -31.69 -0.60
C LYS A 497 8.13 -30.72 -1.65
N THR A 498 8.91 -29.74 -1.21
CA THR A 498 9.59 -28.75 -2.06
C THR A 498 11.08 -29.12 -2.20
N ASP A 499 11.75 -28.58 -3.21
CA ASP A 499 13.20 -28.78 -3.38
C ASP A 499 13.99 -28.26 -2.17
N ILE A 500 13.51 -27.18 -1.52
CA ILE A 500 14.09 -26.63 -0.29
C ILE A 500 13.96 -27.62 0.86
N TYR A 501 12.82 -28.31 0.99
CA TYR A 501 12.62 -29.35 1.99
C TYR A 501 13.61 -30.48 1.82
N GLU A 502 13.75 -31.00 0.60
CA GLU A 502 14.68 -32.07 0.29
C GLU A 502 16.14 -31.68 0.57
N ALA A 503 16.54 -30.47 0.17
CA ALA A 503 17.87 -29.92 0.46
C ALA A 503 18.13 -29.78 1.96
N LEU A 504 17.15 -29.29 2.72
CA LEU A 504 17.24 -29.15 4.18
C LEU A 504 17.45 -30.51 4.86
N ILE A 505 16.62 -31.51 4.52
CA ILE A 505 16.73 -32.85 5.12
C ILE A 505 18.08 -33.50 4.81
N LYS A 506 18.58 -33.35 3.58
CA LYS A 506 19.91 -33.84 3.20
C LYS A 506 21.03 -33.16 4.00
N ALA A 507 20.94 -31.85 4.20
CA ALA A 507 21.91 -31.09 4.99
C ALA A 507 21.89 -31.51 6.47
N VAL A 508 20.70 -31.70 7.05
CA VAL A 508 20.55 -32.17 8.44
C VAL A 508 21.10 -33.60 8.59
N ASN A 509 20.82 -34.49 7.63
CA ASN A 509 21.39 -35.83 7.63
C ASN A 509 22.92 -35.80 7.61
N ALA A 510 23.52 -34.96 6.75
CA ALA A 510 24.97 -34.82 6.67
C ALA A 510 25.56 -34.34 8.01
N ILE A 511 24.95 -33.35 8.66
CA ILE A 511 25.36 -32.83 9.98
C ILE A 511 25.29 -33.95 11.04
N ILE A 512 24.14 -34.65 11.12
CA ILE A 512 23.92 -35.71 12.10
C ILE A 512 24.98 -36.81 11.92
N ILE A 513 25.24 -37.25 10.69
CA ILE A 513 26.23 -38.27 10.39
C ILE A 513 27.65 -37.79 10.76
N THR A 514 28.01 -36.55 10.39
CA THR A 514 29.33 -36.00 10.69
C THR A 514 29.58 -35.91 12.20
N GLU A 515 28.65 -35.33 12.97
CA GLU A 515 28.78 -35.22 14.43
C GLU A 515 28.71 -36.59 15.13
N TYR A 516 27.89 -37.51 14.62
CA TYR A 516 27.84 -38.89 15.11
C TYR A 516 29.17 -39.62 14.90
N MET A 517 29.73 -39.54 13.70
CA MET A 517 31.04 -40.10 13.39
C MET A 517 32.16 -39.45 14.20
N GLN A 518 32.12 -38.11 14.38
CA GLN A 518 33.06 -37.39 15.24
C GLN A 518 33.01 -37.94 16.69
N ALA A 519 31.80 -38.10 17.25
CA ALA A 519 31.62 -38.63 18.60
C ALA A 519 32.08 -40.08 18.73
N LEU A 520 31.77 -40.94 17.76
CA LEU A 520 32.16 -42.34 17.71
C LEU A 520 33.68 -42.48 17.66
N LEU A 521 34.36 -41.79 16.76
CA LEU A 521 35.81 -41.89 16.52
C LEU A 521 36.65 -41.20 17.60
N THR A 522 36.05 -40.37 18.44
CA THR A 522 36.67 -39.75 19.62
C THR A 522 36.34 -40.45 20.94
N THR A 523 35.59 -41.54 20.91
CA THR A 523 35.26 -42.32 22.12
C THR A 523 36.52 -42.77 22.86
N PRO A 524 36.50 -42.85 24.23
CA PRO A 524 37.66 -43.19 25.02
C PRO A 524 38.26 -44.53 24.61
N ARG A 525 39.56 -44.53 24.48
CA ARG A 525 40.37 -45.69 24.02
C ARG A 525 40.29 -46.86 24.96
N LYS A 526 40.14 -48.07 24.40
CA LYS A 526 40.08 -49.37 25.09
C LYS A 526 38.86 -49.54 26.01
N PRO A 527 37.64 -49.48 25.47
CA PRO A 527 36.46 -49.87 26.23
C PRO A 527 36.58 -51.31 26.68
N SER A 528 36.01 -51.63 27.85
CA SER A 528 35.90 -53.04 28.29
C SER A 528 35.03 -53.85 27.33
N ALA A 529 35.15 -55.19 27.36
CA ALA A 529 34.34 -56.03 26.46
C ALA A 529 32.82 -55.81 26.62
N MET A 530 32.37 -55.51 27.84
CA MET A 530 30.97 -55.15 28.09
C MET A 530 30.62 -53.75 27.49
N GLN A 531 31.50 -52.74 27.61
CA GLN A 531 31.29 -51.44 27.04
C GLN A 531 31.26 -51.50 25.50
N ARG A 532 32.16 -52.26 24.88
CA ARG A 532 32.16 -52.48 23.44
C ARG A 532 30.85 -53.02 22.93
N ARG A 533 30.33 -54.06 23.56
CA ARG A 533 29.02 -54.64 23.18
C ARG A 533 27.91 -53.62 23.30
N ARG A 534 27.91 -52.79 24.36
CA ARG A 534 26.94 -51.70 24.51
C ARG A 534 27.07 -50.67 23.40
N ILE A 535 28.27 -50.27 23.04
CA ILE A 535 28.54 -49.30 21.96
C ILE A 535 28.04 -49.87 20.63
N VAL A 536 28.35 -51.12 20.30
CA VAL A 536 27.93 -51.75 19.04
C VAL A 536 26.40 -51.83 18.96
N ASN A 537 25.75 -52.29 20.02
CA ASN A 537 24.28 -52.34 20.05
C ASN A 537 23.65 -50.96 19.90
N LYS A 538 24.25 -49.92 20.53
CA LYS A 538 23.75 -48.54 20.42
C LYS A 538 23.94 -48.00 19.01
N ILE A 539 25.06 -48.30 18.34
CA ILE A 539 25.26 -47.90 16.93
C ILE A 539 24.20 -48.55 16.03
N GLU A 540 23.86 -49.82 16.24
CA GLU A 540 22.82 -50.52 15.47
C GLU A 540 21.45 -49.90 15.68
N GLU A 541 21.10 -49.54 16.92
CA GLU A 541 19.83 -48.95 17.29
C GLU A 541 19.70 -47.54 16.69
N ASP A 542 20.71 -46.68 16.87
CA ASP A 542 20.76 -45.32 16.36
C ASP A 542 20.71 -45.30 14.83
N HIS A 543 21.50 -46.17 14.18
CA HIS A 543 21.50 -46.29 12.73
C HIS A 543 20.13 -46.70 12.20
N ARG A 544 19.46 -47.68 12.82
CA ARG A 544 18.11 -48.10 12.42
C ARG A 544 17.11 -46.98 12.56
N MET A 545 17.17 -46.21 13.65
CA MET A 545 16.30 -45.02 13.86
C MET A 545 16.55 -43.95 12.82
N MET A 546 17.81 -43.57 12.57
CA MET A 546 18.16 -42.61 11.54
C MET A 546 17.67 -43.03 10.15
N GLN A 547 17.88 -44.28 9.76
CA GLN A 547 17.42 -44.82 8.48
C GLN A 547 15.90 -44.76 8.34
N THR A 548 15.15 -45.05 9.40
CA THR A 548 13.68 -44.99 9.40
C THR A 548 13.22 -43.52 9.15
N ILE A 549 13.75 -42.57 9.91
CA ILE A 549 13.37 -41.15 9.85
C ILE A 549 13.68 -40.57 8.49
N PHE A 550 14.92 -40.71 8.00
CA PHE A 550 15.29 -40.12 6.72
C PHE A 550 14.60 -40.77 5.52
N LYS A 551 14.27 -42.08 5.62
CA LYS A 551 13.46 -42.76 4.62
C LYS A 551 12.01 -42.28 4.61
N GLU A 552 11.42 -42.04 5.77
CA GLU A 552 10.08 -41.43 5.85
C GLU A 552 10.04 -40.03 5.28
N CYS A 553 11.02 -39.19 5.61
CA CYS A 553 11.09 -37.79 5.15
C CYS A 553 11.37 -37.66 3.65
N LEU A 554 12.36 -38.36 3.12
CA LEU A 554 12.84 -38.24 1.74
C LEU A 554 12.20 -39.24 0.76
N GLY A 555 11.57 -40.30 1.24
CA GLY A 555 11.02 -41.36 0.39
C GLY A 555 12.09 -41.96 -0.55
N PRO A 556 11.86 -42.03 -1.87
CA PRO A 556 12.82 -42.58 -2.84
C PRO A 556 14.18 -41.88 -2.85
N ALA A 557 14.21 -40.56 -2.56
CA ALA A 557 15.44 -39.76 -2.55
C ALA A 557 16.39 -40.16 -1.40
N ALA A 558 15.91 -40.87 -0.37
CA ALA A 558 16.75 -41.42 0.70
C ALA A 558 17.82 -42.42 0.20
N GLY A 559 17.56 -43.09 -0.93
CA GLY A 559 18.51 -44.01 -1.55
C GLY A 559 19.80 -43.34 -2.06
N SER A 560 19.80 -42.02 -2.18
CA SER A 560 21.00 -41.24 -2.59
C SER A 560 21.89 -40.84 -1.41
N LEU A 561 21.45 -41.07 -0.15
CA LEU A 561 22.24 -40.77 1.03
C LEU A 561 23.36 -41.76 1.22
N LYS A 562 24.57 -41.26 1.48
CA LYS A 562 25.71 -42.10 1.88
C LYS A 562 25.55 -42.57 3.30
N ASP A 563 25.94 -43.82 3.58
CA ASP A 563 25.78 -44.47 4.87
C ASP A 563 27.11 -44.93 5.46
N PRO A 564 27.95 -44.03 5.98
CA PRO A 564 29.23 -44.40 6.58
C PRO A 564 29.05 -45.18 7.89
N ILE A 565 27.91 -44.98 8.59
CA ILE A 565 27.66 -45.68 9.87
C ILE A 565 27.49 -47.16 9.60
N LYS A 566 26.73 -47.54 8.56
CA LYS A 566 26.57 -48.94 8.14
C LYS A 566 27.93 -49.54 7.79
N ALA A 567 28.72 -48.87 6.97
CA ALA A 567 30.02 -49.38 6.55
C ALA A 567 31.00 -49.56 7.70
N ILE A 568 31.03 -48.61 8.65
CA ILE A 568 31.85 -48.75 9.89
C ILE A 568 31.33 -49.86 10.81
N LEU A 569 30.01 -49.99 10.93
CA LEU A 569 29.39 -51.06 11.73
C LEU A 569 29.74 -52.43 11.17
N GLU A 570 29.67 -52.64 9.87
CA GLU A 570 30.09 -53.88 9.20
C GLU A 570 31.58 -54.20 9.47
N LEU A 571 32.47 -53.20 9.41
CA LEU A 571 33.88 -53.35 9.74
C LEU A 571 34.11 -53.76 11.21
N ILE A 572 33.34 -53.17 12.16
CA ILE A 572 33.44 -53.49 13.59
C ILE A 572 32.89 -54.90 13.87
N GLN A 573 31.83 -55.35 13.22
CA GLN A 573 31.18 -56.62 13.46
C GLN A 573 31.92 -57.82 12.83
N THR A 574 32.64 -57.61 11.74
CA THR A 574 33.40 -58.69 11.05
C THR A 574 34.42 -59.30 11.99
N SER A 575 34.41 -60.59 12.17
CA SER A 575 35.17 -61.27 13.21
C SER A 575 36.65 -61.52 12.87
N ASP A 576 36.95 -61.71 11.61
CA ASP A 576 38.29 -62.05 11.10
C ASP A 576 38.98 -60.96 10.33
N ALA A 577 40.29 -60.96 10.28
CA ALA A 577 41.11 -59.94 9.64
C ALA A 577 40.93 -59.92 8.12
N GLU A 578 40.70 -61.03 7.47
CA GLU A 578 40.51 -61.06 6.00
C GLU A 578 39.15 -60.50 5.61
N GLY A 579 38.10 -60.83 6.35
CA GLY A 579 36.78 -60.24 6.16
C GLY A 579 36.82 -58.73 6.39
N MET A 580 37.59 -58.26 7.38
CA MET A 580 37.78 -56.82 7.59
C MET A 580 38.51 -56.11 6.45
N LYS A 581 39.48 -56.73 5.81
CA LYS A 581 40.12 -56.19 4.62
C LYS A 581 39.11 -56.00 3.51
N ILE A 582 38.21 -56.98 3.32
CA ILE A 582 37.13 -56.92 2.33
C ILE A 582 36.13 -55.77 2.67
N ALA A 583 35.71 -55.66 3.92
CA ALA A 583 34.79 -54.63 4.40
C ALA A 583 35.38 -53.22 4.33
N LEU A 584 36.72 -53.08 4.38
CA LEU A 584 37.40 -51.79 4.26
C LEU A 584 37.37 -51.23 2.84
N LEU A 585 37.40 -52.06 1.80
CA LEU A 585 37.48 -51.60 0.39
C LEU A 585 36.30 -50.72 -0.05
N PRO A 586 35.03 -51.04 0.27
CA PRO A 586 33.89 -50.17 -0.01
C PRO A 586 34.03 -48.80 0.68
N ILE A 587 34.51 -48.76 1.93
CA ILE A 587 34.71 -47.49 2.67
C ILE A 587 35.70 -46.60 1.93
N LEU A 588 36.86 -47.13 1.52
CA LEU A 588 37.88 -46.38 0.79
C LEU A 588 37.43 -45.93 -0.59
N LYS A 589 36.53 -46.65 -1.23
CA LYS A 589 35.94 -46.29 -2.52
C LYS A 589 34.88 -45.21 -2.39
N GLU A 590 34.03 -45.31 -1.38
CA GLU A 590 32.88 -44.39 -1.19
C GLU A 590 33.27 -43.10 -0.48
N PHE A 591 34.26 -43.19 0.43
CA PHE A 591 34.76 -42.07 1.27
C PHE A 591 36.28 -41.91 1.06
N PRO A 592 36.71 -41.25 -0.01
CA PRO A 592 38.14 -41.11 -0.33
C PRO A 592 38.90 -40.26 0.69
N ASP A 593 38.20 -39.46 1.49
CA ASP A 593 38.73 -38.65 2.58
C ASP A 593 38.84 -39.40 3.94
N PHE A 594 38.50 -40.72 3.96
CA PHE A 594 38.69 -41.57 5.12
C PHE A 594 40.19 -41.81 5.36
N ARG A 595 40.70 -41.32 6.49
CA ARG A 595 42.15 -41.33 6.81
C ARG A 595 42.56 -42.50 7.70
N LYS A 596 43.87 -42.74 7.76
CA LYS A 596 44.48 -43.75 8.62
C LYS A 596 44.12 -43.61 10.10
N GLU A 597 43.99 -42.35 10.56
CA GLU A 597 43.60 -42.02 11.92
C GLU A 597 42.17 -42.50 12.23
N HIS A 598 41.25 -42.33 11.25
CA HIS A 598 39.87 -42.82 11.36
C HIS A 598 39.82 -44.33 11.46
N LEU A 599 40.54 -45.07 10.57
CA LEU A 599 40.65 -46.52 10.64
C LEU A 599 41.21 -46.95 12.01
N SER A 600 42.28 -46.31 12.48
CA SER A 600 42.90 -46.63 13.77
C SER A 600 41.92 -46.44 14.94
N ALA A 601 41.06 -45.40 14.90
CA ALA A 601 40.05 -45.20 15.94
C ALA A 601 38.96 -46.29 15.89
N VAL A 602 38.50 -46.72 14.71
CA VAL A 602 37.55 -47.84 14.54
C VAL A 602 38.14 -49.15 15.11
N LEU A 603 39.41 -49.44 14.79
CA LEU A 603 40.09 -50.64 15.29
C LEU A 603 40.30 -50.62 16.81
N ASP A 604 40.37 -49.45 17.44
CA ASP A 604 40.42 -49.32 18.91
C ASP A 604 39.08 -49.66 19.59
N ILE A 605 37.98 -49.44 18.92
CA ILE A 605 36.65 -49.86 19.40
C ILE A 605 36.55 -51.40 19.38
N LYS A 606 37.12 -52.05 18.39
CA LYS A 606 37.04 -53.51 18.21
C LYS A 606 37.92 -54.31 19.16
N ASP A 607 39.12 -53.92 19.46
CA ASP A 607 40.11 -54.44 20.46
C ASP A 607 40.56 -55.89 20.40
N VAL A 608 39.99 -56.78 19.64
CA VAL A 608 40.28 -58.23 19.67
C VAL A 608 41.35 -58.63 18.62
N LEU A 609 41.91 -57.67 17.91
CA LEU A 609 42.85 -57.90 16.81
C LEU A 609 44.29 -57.99 17.33
N SER A 610 45.02 -58.99 16.80
CA SER A 610 46.48 -59.07 17.00
C SER A 610 47.20 -57.88 16.46
N ARG A 611 48.45 -57.63 16.91
CA ARG A 611 49.29 -56.57 16.33
C ARG A 611 49.55 -56.80 14.86
N GLU A 612 49.66 -58.05 14.45
CA GLU A 612 49.87 -58.45 13.05
C GLU A 612 48.67 -58.19 12.18
N ASP A 613 47.44 -58.48 12.64
CA ASP A 613 46.21 -58.21 11.95
C ASP A 613 46.00 -56.67 11.77
N LYS A 614 46.25 -55.86 12.80
CA LYS A 614 46.19 -54.43 12.74
C LYS A 614 47.20 -53.86 11.74
N ALA A 615 48.40 -54.39 11.70
CA ALA A 615 49.41 -53.98 10.74
C ALA A 615 49.03 -54.34 9.30
N ALA A 616 48.41 -55.54 9.11
CA ALA A 616 47.93 -55.98 7.82
C ALA A 616 46.78 -55.12 7.30
N LEU A 617 45.82 -54.72 8.15
CA LEU A 617 44.72 -53.81 7.80
C LEU A 617 45.22 -52.41 7.43
N LEU A 618 46.18 -51.87 8.18
CA LEU A 618 46.81 -50.59 7.89
C LEU A 618 47.61 -50.63 6.57
N LYS A 619 48.21 -51.77 6.23
CA LYS A 619 48.85 -51.99 4.94
C LYS A 619 47.83 -52.01 3.83
N THR A 620 46.73 -52.79 3.96
CA THR A 620 45.61 -52.79 2.98
C THR A 620 45.04 -51.40 2.78
N PHE A 621 44.90 -50.59 3.85
CA PHE A 621 44.51 -49.19 3.76
C PHE A 621 45.48 -48.41 2.85
N HIS A 622 46.79 -48.49 3.16
CA HIS A 622 47.81 -47.74 2.39
C HIS A 622 47.85 -48.15 0.92
N ASP A 623 47.74 -49.48 0.64
CA ASP A 623 47.79 -50.00 -0.71
C ASP A 623 46.57 -49.64 -1.57
N ASN A 624 45.44 -49.30 -0.97
CA ASN A 624 44.17 -48.96 -1.62
C ASN A 624 43.71 -47.51 -1.43
N CYS A 625 44.41 -46.71 -0.62
CA CYS A 625 44.12 -45.29 -0.45
C CYS A 625 44.51 -44.56 -1.72
N ARG A 626 43.52 -43.98 -2.41
CA ARG A 626 43.72 -43.13 -3.59
C ARG A 626 43.69 -41.66 -3.16
N GLU A 627 44.68 -40.89 -3.61
CA GLU A 627 44.57 -39.44 -3.53
C GLU A 627 43.44 -39.01 -4.48
N SER A 628 42.39 -38.49 -3.90
CA SER A 628 41.21 -38.04 -4.67
C SER A 628 41.47 -36.64 -5.19
N GLU A 629 41.56 -36.48 -6.49
CA GLU A 629 41.59 -35.19 -7.19
C GLU A 629 40.19 -34.54 -7.36
N THR A 630 39.13 -35.14 -6.85
CA THR A 630 37.76 -34.64 -7.00
C THR A 630 37.22 -34.11 -5.67
N GLU A 631 36.81 -32.82 -5.70
CA GLU A 631 36.16 -32.10 -4.59
C GLU A 631 34.79 -32.68 -4.14
N ALA A 632 34.36 -33.80 -4.68
CA ALA A 632 33.03 -34.33 -4.47
C ALA A 632 32.93 -35.09 -3.12
N ASN A 633 32.25 -34.47 -2.18
CA ASN A 633 31.72 -35.07 -0.94
C ASN A 633 32.74 -35.61 0.07
N LEU A 634 33.44 -34.71 0.72
CA LEU A 634 34.40 -35.00 1.79
C LEU A 634 33.66 -35.07 3.16
N LEU A 635 33.17 -36.25 3.57
CA LEU A 635 32.47 -36.41 4.86
C LEU A 635 33.43 -36.47 6.05
N PHE A 636 34.59 -37.07 5.87
CA PHE A 636 35.60 -37.29 6.92
C PHE A 636 36.61 -36.16 7.01
N ALA A 637 36.58 -35.17 6.12
CA ALA A 637 37.53 -34.06 6.11
C ALA A 637 37.49 -33.28 7.42
N ASP A 638 36.29 -32.99 7.92
CA ASP A 638 36.05 -32.22 9.15
C ASP A 638 36.07 -33.05 10.43
N ILE A 639 36.24 -34.37 10.33
CA ILE A 639 36.30 -35.27 11.51
C ILE A 639 37.73 -35.33 12.03
N GLU A 640 37.95 -34.74 13.21
CA GLU A 640 39.25 -34.70 13.85
C GLU A 640 39.44 -35.88 14.81
N VAL A 641 40.41 -36.70 14.52
CA VAL A 641 40.90 -37.76 15.42
C VAL A 641 42.32 -37.41 15.86
N LYS A 642 42.53 -37.27 17.18
CA LYS A 642 43.84 -36.97 17.72
C LYS A 642 44.83 -38.07 17.37
N PRO A 643 45.99 -37.81 16.74
CA PRO A 643 46.97 -38.81 16.42
C PRO A 643 47.52 -39.45 17.70
N ARG A 644 47.74 -40.77 17.65
CA ARG A 644 48.40 -41.50 18.78
C ARG A 644 49.80 -40.94 18.98
N LYS A 645 50.08 -40.35 20.13
CA LYS A 645 51.46 -40.29 20.64
C LYS A 645 51.82 -41.71 21.03
N TYR A 646 52.40 -42.47 20.12
CA TYR A 646 53.13 -43.65 20.52
C TYR A 646 54.28 -43.16 21.41
N GLY A 647 54.15 -43.41 22.69
CA GLY A 647 55.29 -43.26 23.60
C GLY A 647 56.41 -44.17 23.11
N LEU A 648 57.37 -43.56 22.44
CA LEU A 648 58.71 -44.12 22.31
C LEU A 648 59.32 -44.16 23.73
N SER A 649 58.80 -45.06 24.54
CA SER A 649 59.45 -45.42 25.81
C SER A 649 60.10 -46.75 25.56
N GLY A 650 61.38 -46.72 25.31
CA GLY A 650 62.22 -47.90 25.34
C GLY A 650 62.90 -48.26 24.03
N CYS A 651 63.94 -47.49 23.69
CA CYS A 651 65.20 -48.03 23.22
C CYS A 651 66.24 -46.88 23.17
N LEU A 652 66.70 -46.48 24.34
CA LEU A 652 68.07 -46.03 24.49
C LEU A 652 68.86 -47.29 24.86
N CYS A 653 69.44 -47.94 23.88
CA CYS A 653 70.64 -48.71 24.01
C CYS A 653 71.15 -49.08 22.60
N CYS A 654 72.33 -48.58 22.34
CA CYS A 654 73.27 -48.80 21.28
C CYS A 654 73.11 -47.99 20.02
#